data_1839fe11ee71c50ae6f035ccc6fa4db5
#
_entry.id   1839fe11ee71c50ae6f035ccc6fa4db5
#
_cell.length_a   1.000
_cell.length_b   1.000
_cell.length_c   1.000
_cell.angle_alpha   90.00
_cell.angle_beta   90.00
_cell.angle_gamma   90.00
#
_symmetry.space_group_name_H-M   'P 1'
#
loop_
_entity.id
_entity.type
_entity.pdbx_description
1 polymer ?
#
loop_
_entity_poly.entity_id
_entity_poly.type
_entity_poly.pdbx_seq_one_letter_code
_entity_poly.pdbx_strand_id
1 'polypeptide(L)'
;MNYPTDECGRPPGRESYPRHAARRGYQPGVLERRRAPLPPSPPASTGSGGTGRWRAFLRAEWPLAVFCSCVAAIALLYNLFAAPDVLYDEAAYVFMAKQVALQGQLTLTNQPMFIHPPLMWLLEAGWLRLTGYASAPEPSAIYAACLLSASVGAIAAVLVGAMAYRLAENATSPQRRVIAGAVTLLVALDPTLVHYDRQAVIEPFAVCMGMVVLHAAWSLRARGTFAYASIVGLLGGIALLTNEIAVFLVIVPVIFGLLERDRPLIRKSIAAFGITLAFALIDFLWAVELGLGDEYIWVQTNGFQRLIGLVQITGFNMPGVSLVGTLIESVKQYSSSYIMLGAGFAALAWCCSRKNTQTARFLFAWLIASYALAAYIAAIGTLNPQFFCYPLPGCIVGSVYLADAVTARWINYRARQLPRNVGGRQSRRVRRLPLAVGTVAGAGLVALSAASWVSTYSEPGDGVARADRYIAANLPACAMVNASGDSEKYSYLLGGRYFTYFGVGPDAIANGIHYFLLAPTDAIERSPDMTPELESWIEANGQRLETFPSATYKTVQLWYVPSSPYDPTADLTDINGGVYVNTVGSGCAGYTVLNGKTGAFYSAYTALGGKGVVGKPVSKVTGSASAGYDQVFDGAVLTREPGSGGKVQALPVVATLAKDSPSAYRKAGLPPVLSSITSTAARRLLTNPVITGFYLGGGISSASYTAAVKRYGRPLGPPSRLPGGGFAQAFANVVLDAPANGRSVHAATIAPALLAAGVLHLPAGATVPQSPPPLPLGQYSSYSSLAGSLPVYQPAPLKPFIETLGAALLGYGFLVALVATRRTRRERVQDSWPGRLGDRRGEDGR
;
A
#
# COMPACT_ATOMS: atom_id res chain seq x y z
N MET A 1 -33.67 -6.35 21.40
CA MET A 1 -33.94 -5.22 22.34
C MET A 1 -34.66 -4.15 21.56
N ASN A 2 -35.91 -3.92 21.90
CA ASN A 2 -36.82 -3.02 21.21
C ASN A 2 -36.51 -1.55 21.57
N TYR A 3 -36.46 -0.71 20.56
CA TYR A 3 -36.56 0.75 20.76
C TYR A 3 -37.92 1.22 20.24
N PRO A 4 -38.60 2.09 20.98
CA PRO A 4 -39.90 2.60 20.60
C PRO A 4 -39.79 3.77 19.63
N THR A 5 -40.72 3.78 18.70
CA THR A 5 -41.05 4.90 17.82
C THR A 5 -41.80 5.98 18.61
N ASP A 6 -41.39 7.24 18.48
CA ASP A 6 -42.20 8.35 18.86
C ASP A 6 -42.37 9.37 17.72
N GLU A 7 -43.60 9.87 17.69
CA GLU A 7 -44.23 10.65 16.64
C GLU A 7 -43.96 12.16 16.72
N CYS A 8 -44.23 12.78 15.58
CA CYS A 8 -44.83 14.11 15.40
C CYS A 8 -44.03 15.37 15.71
N GLY A 9 -43.90 16.20 14.69
CA GLY A 9 -43.64 17.62 14.79
C GLY A 9 -43.67 18.34 13.45
N ARG A 10 -44.84 18.70 12.94
CA ARG A 10 -45.00 19.64 11.79
C ARG A 10 -44.59 21.05 12.22
N PRO A 11 -43.93 21.83 11.39
CA PRO A 11 -43.72 23.27 11.60
C PRO A 11 -44.90 24.09 11.10
N PRO A 12 -45.20 25.22 11.74
CA PRO A 12 -46.30 26.12 11.36
C PRO A 12 -45.84 27.23 10.39
N GLY A 13 -46.83 27.61 9.59
CA GLY A 13 -47.20 28.97 9.21
C GLY A 13 -46.22 29.89 8.49
N ARG A 14 -46.42 30.01 7.14
CA ARG A 14 -46.01 31.18 6.37
C ARG A 14 -46.84 32.41 6.81
N GLU A 15 -46.17 33.43 7.30
CA GLU A 15 -46.72 34.80 7.32
C GLU A 15 -46.30 35.59 6.12
N SER A 16 -47.31 36.14 5.45
CA SER A 16 -47.22 37.05 4.34
C SER A 16 -47.04 38.50 4.85
N TYR A 17 -46.03 39.21 4.36
CA TYR A 17 -45.88 40.65 4.52
C TYR A 17 -46.12 41.39 3.20
N PRO A 18 -46.77 42.59 3.28
CA PRO A 18 -47.30 43.25 2.09
C PRO A 18 -46.27 44.11 1.35
N ARG A 19 -46.45 44.13 0.02
CA ARG A 19 -45.76 45.03 -0.88
C ARG A 19 -46.20 46.45 -0.68
N HIS A 20 -45.33 47.38 -0.33
CA HIS A 20 -45.49 48.79 -0.56
C HIS A 20 -44.58 49.27 -1.70
N ALA A 21 -45.27 49.77 -2.73
CA ALA A 21 -44.71 50.45 -3.87
C ALA A 21 -44.28 51.88 -3.48
N ALA A 22 -43.05 52.25 -3.82
CA ALA A 22 -42.68 53.65 -3.96
C ALA A 22 -41.80 53.82 -5.22
N ARG A 23 -42.44 54.28 -6.30
CA ARG A 23 -41.79 54.79 -7.46
C ARG A 23 -41.10 56.11 -7.09
N ARG A 24 -39.78 56.22 -7.22
CA ARG A 24 -39.11 57.50 -7.51
C ARG A 24 -38.20 57.32 -8.72
N GLY A 25 -38.51 58.04 -9.76
CA GLY A 25 -37.76 58.12 -10.98
C GLY A 25 -36.41 58.76 -10.73
N TYR A 26 -35.38 58.09 -11.24
CA TYR A 26 -34.05 58.65 -11.37
C TYR A 26 -33.68 58.56 -12.85
N GLN A 27 -33.56 59.72 -13.49
CA GLN A 27 -33.01 59.83 -14.83
C GLN A 27 -31.47 59.62 -14.75
N PRO A 28 -30.90 58.74 -15.56
CA PRO A 28 -29.46 58.65 -15.66
C PRO A 28 -28.98 59.68 -16.68
N GLY A 29 -28.27 60.72 -16.17
CA GLY A 29 -27.43 61.56 -17.03
C GLY A 29 -26.38 60.74 -17.75
N VAL A 30 -26.43 60.76 -19.06
CA VAL A 30 -25.44 60.14 -19.95
C VAL A 30 -24.16 60.99 -19.88
N LEU A 31 -23.19 60.58 -19.06
CA LEU A 31 -21.81 61.06 -19.14
C LEU A 31 -21.09 60.26 -20.22
N GLU A 32 -21.10 60.77 -21.46
CA GLU A 32 -20.18 60.33 -22.51
C GLU A 32 -18.72 60.47 -22.05
N ARG A 33 -18.13 59.40 -21.53
CA ARG A 33 -16.68 59.29 -21.44
C ARG A 33 -16.12 59.08 -22.83
N ARG A 34 -15.56 60.17 -23.41
CA ARG A 34 -14.68 60.09 -24.59
C ARG A 34 -13.62 59.03 -24.32
N ARG A 35 -13.74 57.88 -25.01
CA ARG A 35 -12.66 56.89 -25.07
C ARG A 35 -11.49 57.52 -25.79
N ALA A 36 -10.36 57.66 -25.11
CA ALA A 36 -9.09 57.93 -25.75
C ALA A 36 -8.81 56.85 -26.81
N PRO A 37 -8.31 57.24 -27.99
CA PRO A 37 -7.99 56.26 -29.04
C PRO A 37 -6.94 55.29 -28.50
N LEU A 38 -7.24 54.00 -28.65
CA LEU A 38 -6.30 52.93 -28.36
C LEU A 38 -5.06 53.12 -29.27
N PRO A 39 -3.83 52.99 -28.71
CA PRO A 39 -2.66 53.00 -29.54
C PRO A 39 -2.74 51.90 -30.60
N PRO A 40 -2.27 52.17 -31.80
CA PRO A 40 -2.34 51.23 -32.93
C PRO A 40 -1.68 49.89 -32.50
N SER A 41 -2.41 48.81 -32.75
CA SER A 41 -1.92 47.48 -32.55
C SER A 41 -0.61 47.27 -33.30
N PRO A 42 0.44 46.77 -32.69
CA PRO A 42 1.69 46.48 -33.41
C PRO A 42 1.39 45.54 -34.60
N PRO A 43 2.00 45.78 -35.76
CA PRO A 43 1.72 45.04 -36.98
C PRO A 43 1.91 43.51 -36.69
N ALA A 44 0.95 42.72 -37.07
CA ALA A 44 1.05 41.29 -37.02
C ALA A 44 2.26 40.85 -37.82
N SER A 45 3.33 40.40 -37.12
CA SER A 45 4.53 39.87 -37.78
C SER A 45 4.13 38.57 -38.49
N THR A 46 3.87 38.70 -39.79
CA THR A 46 3.72 37.59 -40.69
C THR A 46 5.03 36.81 -40.80
N GLY A 47 4.95 35.54 -40.47
CA GLY A 47 5.74 34.52 -41.13
C GLY A 47 7.17 34.23 -40.69
N SER A 48 7.44 32.99 -40.58
CA SER A 48 8.73 32.30 -40.63
C SER A 48 9.70 32.57 -39.46
N GLY A 49 9.66 31.72 -38.43
CA GLY A 49 10.73 31.72 -37.44
C GLY A 49 10.42 31.01 -36.11
N GLY A 50 9.56 30.03 -36.09
CA GLY A 50 9.29 29.25 -34.86
C GLY A 50 10.55 28.69 -34.21
N THR A 51 11.47 28.19 -34.99
CA THR A 51 12.73 27.61 -34.52
C THR A 51 13.71 28.66 -33.99
N GLY A 52 13.76 29.86 -34.56
CA GLY A 52 14.63 30.95 -34.10
C GLY A 52 14.22 31.52 -32.74
N ARG A 53 12.92 31.67 -32.51
CA ARG A 53 12.37 32.15 -31.22
C ARG A 53 12.60 31.16 -30.08
N TRP A 54 12.48 29.85 -30.34
CA TRP A 54 12.81 28.80 -29.38
C TRP A 54 14.29 28.78 -29.01
N ARG A 55 15.18 28.89 -30.01
CA ARG A 55 16.63 28.94 -29.76
C ARG A 55 17.03 30.18 -28.98
N ALA A 56 16.43 31.35 -29.27
CA ALA A 56 16.67 32.57 -28.49
C ALA A 56 16.14 32.46 -27.05
N PHE A 57 14.96 31.89 -26.86
CA PHE A 57 14.40 31.63 -25.52
C PHE A 57 15.30 30.68 -24.74
N LEU A 58 15.68 29.54 -25.32
CA LEU A 58 16.57 28.58 -24.67
C LEU A 58 17.91 29.22 -24.30
N ARG A 59 18.51 30.06 -25.16
CA ARG A 59 19.75 30.78 -24.84
C ARG A 59 19.60 31.78 -23.71
N ALA A 60 18.45 32.46 -23.59
CA ALA A 60 18.20 33.47 -22.55
C ALA A 60 17.90 32.85 -21.19
N GLU A 61 17.24 31.67 -21.14
CA GLU A 61 16.75 31.07 -19.89
C GLU A 61 17.53 29.81 -19.46
N TRP A 62 18.55 29.39 -20.25
CA TRP A 62 19.32 28.18 -19.91
C TRP A 62 20.02 28.28 -18.52
N PRO A 63 20.53 29.47 -18.06
CA PRO A 63 21.17 29.49 -16.74
C PRO A 63 20.16 29.21 -15.62
N LEU A 64 18.91 29.71 -15.78
CA LEU A 64 17.82 29.38 -14.85
C LEU A 64 17.47 27.90 -14.88
N ALA A 65 17.35 27.33 -16.05
CA ALA A 65 17.05 25.90 -16.20
C ALA A 65 18.14 25.02 -15.55
N VAL A 66 19.43 25.36 -15.78
CA VAL A 66 20.56 24.68 -15.14
C VAL A 66 20.53 24.84 -13.64
N PHE A 67 20.34 26.07 -13.14
CA PHE A 67 20.23 26.33 -11.70
C PHE A 67 19.10 25.50 -11.06
N CYS A 68 17.89 25.55 -11.62
CA CYS A 68 16.74 24.78 -11.12
C CYS A 68 17.01 23.27 -11.16
N SER A 69 17.63 22.77 -12.23
CA SER A 69 17.98 21.36 -12.35
C SER A 69 19.04 20.93 -11.33
N CYS A 70 20.06 21.75 -11.11
CA CYS A 70 21.09 21.49 -10.10
C CYS A 70 20.50 21.47 -8.69
N VAL A 71 19.67 22.46 -8.35
CA VAL A 71 19.01 22.53 -7.04
C VAL A 71 18.14 21.29 -6.81
N ALA A 72 17.29 20.95 -7.77
CA ALA A 72 16.41 19.78 -7.66
C ALA A 72 17.20 18.46 -7.59
N ALA A 73 18.24 18.30 -8.42
CA ALA A 73 19.10 17.12 -8.41
C ALA A 73 19.86 16.98 -7.08
N ILE A 74 20.44 18.07 -6.57
CA ILE A 74 21.15 18.05 -5.28
C ILE A 74 20.17 17.70 -4.16
N ALA A 75 18.99 18.34 -4.11
CA ALA A 75 18.02 18.13 -3.05
C ALA A 75 17.51 16.68 -2.99
N LEU A 76 17.27 16.04 -4.14
CA LEU A 76 16.65 14.71 -4.20
C LEU A 76 17.65 13.56 -4.36
N LEU A 77 18.81 13.78 -4.98
CA LEU A 77 19.80 12.74 -5.21
C LEU A 77 20.93 12.71 -4.18
N TYR A 78 21.10 13.78 -3.39
CA TYR A 78 22.13 13.82 -2.35
C TYR A 78 21.83 12.75 -1.29
N ASN A 79 22.81 11.90 -1.02
CA ASN A 79 22.73 10.83 -0.01
C ASN A 79 21.44 9.99 -0.12
N LEU A 80 21.06 9.64 -1.35
CA LEU A 80 19.81 8.93 -1.64
C LEU A 80 19.68 7.61 -0.86
N PHE A 81 20.80 6.94 -0.62
CA PHE A 81 20.83 5.64 0.06
C PHE A 81 20.77 5.71 1.60
N ALA A 82 20.84 6.91 2.18
CA ALA A 82 20.47 7.16 3.59
C ALA A 82 19.00 7.61 3.71
N ALA A 83 18.20 7.27 2.72
CA ALA A 83 16.80 7.59 2.60
C ALA A 83 15.95 6.94 3.70
N PRO A 84 14.69 7.35 3.84
CA PRO A 84 13.76 6.73 4.76
C PRO A 84 13.64 5.23 4.50
N ASP A 85 13.16 4.52 5.51
CA ASP A 85 12.93 3.07 5.45
C ASP A 85 12.01 2.68 4.29
N VAL A 86 12.17 1.44 3.86
CA VAL A 86 11.37 0.87 2.77
C VAL A 86 9.89 0.82 3.17
N LEU A 87 9.04 1.46 2.37
CA LEU A 87 7.58 1.33 2.49
C LEU A 87 7.11 -0.03 1.95
N TYR A 88 5.93 -0.46 2.40
CA TYR A 88 5.26 -1.64 1.85
C TYR A 88 5.06 -1.51 0.33
N ASP A 89 4.47 -0.41 -0.12
CA ASP A 89 4.20 -0.14 -1.53
C ASP A 89 5.48 -0.18 -2.38
N GLU A 90 6.57 0.38 -1.88
CA GLU A 90 7.87 0.40 -2.53
C GLU A 90 8.41 -1.01 -2.78
N ALA A 91 8.40 -1.87 -1.76
CA ALA A 91 8.81 -3.27 -1.91
C ALA A 91 7.92 -4.02 -2.89
N ALA A 92 6.61 -3.85 -2.81
CA ALA A 92 5.63 -4.49 -3.69
C ALA A 92 5.79 -4.04 -5.15
N TYR A 93 5.97 -2.73 -5.39
CA TYR A 93 6.09 -2.17 -6.74
C TYR A 93 7.38 -2.63 -7.41
N VAL A 94 8.52 -2.58 -6.69
CA VAL A 94 9.80 -3.06 -7.22
C VAL A 94 9.76 -4.56 -7.47
N PHE A 95 9.12 -5.34 -6.61
CA PHE A 95 8.93 -6.77 -6.86
C PHE A 95 8.15 -7.01 -8.16
N MET A 96 7.02 -6.32 -8.37
CA MET A 96 6.26 -6.41 -9.62
C MET A 96 7.08 -5.96 -10.83
N ALA A 97 7.82 -4.86 -10.73
CA ALA A 97 8.71 -4.40 -11.79
C ALA A 97 9.78 -5.43 -12.14
N LYS A 98 10.34 -6.16 -11.15
CA LYS A 98 11.26 -7.27 -11.39
C LYS A 98 10.58 -8.44 -12.10
N GLN A 99 9.35 -8.82 -11.70
CA GLN A 99 8.60 -9.87 -12.40
C GLN A 99 8.35 -9.49 -13.87
N VAL A 100 7.97 -8.25 -14.12
CA VAL A 100 7.88 -7.71 -15.49
C VAL A 100 9.22 -7.79 -16.22
N ALA A 101 10.30 -7.35 -15.57
CA ALA A 101 11.62 -7.31 -16.16
C ALA A 101 12.18 -8.70 -16.48
N LEU A 102 11.97 -9.69 -15.64
CA LEU A 102 12.54 -11.03 -15.78
C LEU A 102 11.64 -12.00 -16.54
N GLN A 103 10.33 -11.93 -16.29
CA GLN A 103 9.37 -12.94 -16.74
C GLN A 103 8.32 -12.39 -17.72
N GLY A 104 8.19 -11.06 -17.85
CA GLY A 104 7.16 -10.43 -18.65
C GLY A 104 5.76 -10.56 -18.03
N GLN A 105 5.68 -10.72 -16.70
CA GLN A 105 4.44 -10.95 -15.98
C GLN A 105 4.23 -9.83 -14.95
N LEU A 106 2.99 -9.35 -14.84
CA LEU A 106 2.59 -8.35 -13.85
C LEU A 106 1.78 -9.05 -12.76
N THR A 107 2.46 -9.51 -11.74
CA THR A 107 1.84 -10.23 -10.63
C THR A 107 2.48 -9.85 -9.31
N LEU A 108 1.64 -9.77 -8.29
CA LEU A 108 2.05 -9.75 -6.89
C LEU A 108 1.60 -11.09 -6.29
N THR A 109 2.54 -11.87 -5.75
CA THR A 109 2.23 -13.19 -5.14
C THR A 109 1.39 -14.13 -6.02
N ASN A 110 1.69 -14.18 -7.33
CA ASN A 110 0.96 -14.94 -8.34
C ASN A 110 -0.49 -14.46 -8.63
N GLN A 111 -0.85 -13.27 -8.18
CA GLN A 111 -2.13 -12.64 -8.51
C GLN A 111 -1.91 -11.36 -9.31
N PRO A 112 -2.75 -11.06 -10.32
CA PRO A 112 -2.73 -9.77 -10.98
C PRO A 112 -3.08 -8.67 -9.98
N MET A 113 -2.40 -7.53 -10.06
CA MET A 113 -2.68 -6.39 -9.21
C MET A 113 -3.33 -5.29 -10.03
N PHE A 114 -4.60 -4.97 -9.70
CA PHE A 114 -5.38 -3.92 -10.36
C PHE A 114 -5.58 -2.68 -9.50
N ILE A 115 -4.86 -2.55 -8.37
CA ILE A 115 -4.99 -1.38 -7.48
C ILE A 115 -4.58 -0.11 -8.22
N HIS A 116 -3.56 -0.20 -9.07
CA HIS A 116 -3.08 0.90 -9.89
C HIS A 116 -2.82 0.46 -11.33
N PRO A 117 -2.90 1.36 -12.31
CA PRO A 117 -2.55 1.09 -13.70
C PRO A 117 -1.06 0.73 -13.87
N PRO A 118 -0.69 -0.13 -14.84
CA PRO A 118 0.63 -0.78 -14.85
C PRO A 118 1.79 0.04 -15.44
N LEU A 119 1.57 1.26 -15.94
CA LEU A 119 2.60 1.99 -16.69
C LEU A 119 3.84 2.32 -15.85
N MET A 120 3.67 2.63 -14.57
CA MET A 120 4.79 2.90 -13.66
C MET A 120 5.69 1.68 -13.54
N TRP A 121 5.15 0.50 -13.31
CA TRP A 121 5.93 -0.73 -13.18
C TRP A 121 6.64 -1.12 -14.47
N LEU A 122 6.06 -0.79 -15.64
CA LEU A 122 6.72 -0.96 -16.94
C LEU A 122 7.94 -0.05 -17.09
N LEU A 123 7.85 1.19 -16.62
CA LEU A 123 8.95 2.14 -16.61
C LEU A 123 10.07 1.68 -15.67
N GLU A 124 9.71 1.25 -14.45
CA GLU A 124 10.67 0.68 -13.51
C GLU A 124 11.33 -0.61 -14.04
N ALA A 125 10.54 -1.52 -14.61
CA ALA A 125 11.07 -2.74 -15.21
C ALA A 125 12.10 -2.43 -16.32
N GLY A 126 11.78 -1.45 -17.17
CA GLY A 126 12.70 -0.94 -18.18
C GLY A 126 13.98 -0.38 -17.58
N TRP A 127 13.86 0.40 -16.50
CA TRP A 127 14.98 0.97 -15.77
C TRP A 127 15.86 -0.09 -15.11
N LEU A 128 15.25 -1.06 -14.41
CA LEU A 128 15.96 -2.17 -13.76
C LEU A 128 16.71 -3.03 -14.78
N ARG A 129 16.13 -3.26 -15.98
CA ARG A 129 16.84 -3.93 -17.10
C ARG A 129 18.01 -3.09 -17.61
N LEU A 130 17.79 -1.81 -17.85
CA LEU A 130 18.82 -0.90 -18.40
C LEU A 130 20.02 -0.76 -17.47
N THR A 131 19.76 -0.72 -16.15
CA THR A 131 20.80 -0.57 -15.12
C THR A 131 21.40 -1.91 -14.66
N GLY A 132 20.87 -3.04 -15.10
CA GLY A 132 21.34 -4.38 -14.72
C GLY A 132 20.85 -4.87 -13.35
N TYR A 133 19.94 -4.15 -12.69
CA TYR A 133 19.40 -4.49 -11.36
C TYR A 133 18.19 -5.42 -11.39
N ALA A 134 17.69 -5.82 -12.54
CA ALA A 134 16.53 -6.72 -12.63
C ALA A 134 16.74 -8.05 -11.90
N SER A 135 17.96 -8.63 -11.97
CA SER A 135 18.33 -9.86 -11.28
C SER A 135 19.03 -9.66 -9.93
N ALA A 136 19.20 -8.41 -9.50
CA ALA A 136 19.84 -8.09 -8.22
C ALA A 136 18.93 -8.47 -7.02
N PRO A 137 19.51 -8.69 -5.81
CA PRO A 137 18.73 -8.81 -4.58
C PRO A 137 17.80 -7.62 -4.39
N GLU A 138 16.65 -7.85 -3.76
CA GLU A 138 15.59 -6.86 -3.58
C GLU A 138 16.06 -5.51 -3.03
N PRO A 139 16.88 -5.42 -1.96
CA PRO A 139 17.35 -4.13 -1.46
C PRO A 139 18.09 -3.31 -2.52
N SER A 140 18.92 -3.96 -3.34
CA SER A 140 19.65 -3.28 -4.42
C SER A 140 18.74 -2.83 -5.55
N ALA A 141 17.71 -3.62 -5.89
CA ALA A 141 16.73 -3.27 -6.89
C ALA A 141 15.87 -2.09 -6.43
N ILE A 142 15.46 -2.06 -5.15
CA ILE A 142 14.73 -0.93 -4.55
C ILE A 142 15.57 0.35 -4.66
N TYR A 143 16.84 0.32 -4.27
CA TYR A 143 17.72 1.51 -4.40
C TYR A 143 17.87 1.99 -5.84
N ALA A 144 17.94 1.07 -6.80
CA ALA A 144 17.97 1.44 -8.21
C ALA A 144 16.64 2.11 -8.67
N ALA A 145 15.50 1.62 -8.18
CA ALA A 145 14.19 2.20 -8.46
C ALA A 145 14.03 3.57 -7.77
N CYS A 146 14.50 3.74 -6.53
CA CYS A 146 14.54 5.04 -5.84
C CYS A 146 15.31 6.10 -6.65
N LEU A 147 16.41 5.72 -7.31
CA LEU A 147 17.17 6.63 -8.18
C LEU A 147 16.32 7.12 -9.37
N LEU A 148 15.50 6.24 -9.96
CA LEU A 148 14.56 6.63 -11.01
C LEU A 148 13.50 7.60 -10.47
N SER A 149 12.85 7.27 -9.35
CA SER A 149 11.82 8.10 -8.72
C SER A 149 12.35 9.47 -8.35
N ALA A 150 13.51 9.56 -7.69
CA ALA A 150 14.17 10.82 -7.34
C ALA A 150 14.52 11.66 -8.57
N SER A 151 14.93 11.01 -9.67
CA SER A 151 15.20 11.70 -10.94
C SER A 151 13.91 12.27 -11.55
N VAL A 152 12.81 11.52 -11.49
CA VAL A 152 11.48 11.97 -11.95
C VAL A 152 10.95 13.10 -11.08
N GLY A 153 11.10 13.01 -9.74
CA GLY A 153 10.76 14.06 -8.80
C GLY A 153 11.55 15.35 -9.06
N ALA A 154 12.86 15.23 -9.36
CA ALA A 154 13.68 16.39 -9.74
C ALA A 154 13.16 17.05 -11.04
N ILE A 155 12.77 16.28 -12.03
CA ILE A 155 12.12 16.79 -13.25
C ILE A 155 10.80 17.48 -12.90
N ALA A 156 9.98 16.88 -12.04
CA ALA A 156 8.71 17.46 -11.59
C ALA A 156 8.92 18.82 -10.92
N ALA A 157 9.91 18.97 -10.01
CA ALA A 157 10.24 20.22 -9.37
C ALA A 157 10.61 21.33 -10.37
N VAL A 158 11.40 20.99 -11.40
CA VAL A 158 11.75 21.92 -12.50
C VAL A 158 10.51 22.30 -13.31
N LEU A 159 9.62 21.35 -13.59
CA LEU A 159 8.37 21.61 -14.31
C LEU A 159 7.45 22.53 -13.52
N VAL A 160 7.35 22.36 -12.19
CA VAL A 160 6.55 23.26 -11.32
C VAL A 160 7.12 24.68 -11.37
N GLY A 161 8.45 24.85 -11.27
CA GLY A 161 9.11 26.14 -11.43
C GLY A 161 8.87 26.76 -12.82
N ALA A 162 8.95 25.96 -13.88
CA ALA A 162 8.67 26.41 -15.25
C ALA A 162 7.20 26.82 -15.42
N MET A 163 6.24 26.15 -14.72
CA MET A 163 4.84 26.57 -14.71
C MET A 163 4.68 27.92 -14.00
N ALA A 164 5.32 28.12 -12.86
CA ALA A 164 5.31 29.39 -12.16
C ALA A 164 5.89 30.53 -13.02
N TYR A 165 6.98 30.27 -13.76
CA TYR A 165 7.54 31.22 -14.74
C TYR A 165 6.52 31.59 -15.81
N ARG A 166 5.78 30.64 -16.35
CA ARG A 166 4.76 30.85 -17.38
C ARG A 166 3.55 31.61 -16.84
N LEU A 167 3.11 31.33 -15.62
CA LEU A 167 1.97 32.00 -15.00
C LEU A 167 2.27 33.45 -14.61
N ALA A 168 3.54 33.79 -14.40
CA ALA A 168 3.98 35.17 -14.06
C ALA A 168 4.07 36.10 -15.29
N GLU A 169 3.13 36.00 -16.25
CA GLU A 169 3.17 36.75 -17.53
C GLU A 169 3.26 38.26 -17.38
N ASN A 170 2.69 38.83 -16.33
CA ASN A 170 2.69 40.27 -16.05
C ASN A 170 3.93 40.77 -15.31
N ALA A 171 4.82 39.87 -14.88
CA ALA A 171 6.06 40.20 -14.19
C ALA A 171 7.19 40.52 -15.19
N THR A 172 8.18 41.30 -14.76
CA THR A 172 9.39 41.52 -15.57
C THR A 172 10.21 40.24 -15.68
N SER A 173 11.06 40.09 -16.70
CA SER A 173 11.86 38.88 -16.90
C SER A 173 12.71 38.51 -15.66
N PRO A 174 13.40 39.45 -14.95
CA PRO A 174 14.09 39.10 -13.71
C PRO A 174 13.17 38.58 -12.61
N GLN A 175 11.97 39.18 -12.45
CA GLN A 175 10.99 38.73 -11.45
C GLN A 175 10.47 37.31 -11.76
N ARG A 176 10.21 36.99 -13.04
CA ARG A 176 9.80 35.62 -13.44
C ARG A 176 10.86 34.59 -13.09
N ARG A 177 12.14 34.94 -13.28
CA ARG A 177 13.27 34.05 -12.92
C ARG A 177 13.36 33.80 -11.42
N VAL A 178 13.21 34.88 -10.63
CA VAL A 178 13.19 34.76 -9.17
C VAL A 178 12.00 33.91 -8.69
N ILE A 179 10.80 34.14 -9.24
CA ILE A 179 9.59 33.34 -8.92
C ILE A 179 9.83 31.88 -9.25
N ALA A 180 10.32 31.58 -10.46
CA ALA A 180 10.58 30.20 -10.88
C ALA A 180 11.62 29.51 -10.01
N GLY A 181 12.73 30.18 -9.73
CA GLY A 181 13.78 29.65 -8.87
C GLY A 181 13.32 29.41 -7.44
N ALA A 182 12.56 30.36 -6.87
CA ALA A 182 11.99 30.22 -5.53
C ALA A 182 10.99 29.06 -5.45
N VAL A 183 10.11 28.91 -6.44
CA VAL A 183 9.17 27.80 -6.51
C VAL A 183 9.88 26.47 -6.65
N THR A 184 10.88 26.37 -7.55
CA THR A 184 11.67 25.12 -7.68
C THR A 184 12.37 24.77 -6.36
N LEU A 185 12.96 25.75 -5.68
CA LEU A 185 13.63 25.53 -4.39
C LEU A 185 12.64 25.06 -3.32
N LEU A 186 11.47 25.69 -3.22
CA LEU A 186 10.43 25.30 -2.26
C LEU A 186 9.89 23.89 -2.54
N VAL A 187 9.69 23.53 -3.80
CA VAL A 187 9.26 22.17 -4.18
C VAL A 187 10.34 21.13 -3.89
N ALA A 188 11.60 21.43 -4.28
CA ALA A 188 12.73 20.51 -4.11
C ALA A 188 13.14 20.32 -2.65
N LEU A 189 12.79 21.22 -1.74
CA LEU A 189 13.07 21.15 -0.30
C LEU A 189 11.82 20.85 0.54
N ASP A 190 10.64 20.71 -0.08
CA ASP A 190 9.43 20.38 0.66
C ASP A 190 9.56 18.97 1.28
N PRO A 191 9.39 18.82 2.61
CA PRO A 191 9.70 17.56 3.28
C PRO A 191 8.80 16.41 2.84
N THR A 192 7.54 16.65 2.48
CA THR A 192 6.65 15.60 1.96
C THR A 192 7.11 15.16 0.56
N LEU A 193 7.38 16.12 -0.34
CA LEU A 193 7.85 15.80 -1.69
C LEU A 193 9.21 15.11 -1.66
N VAL A 194 10.15 15.61 -0.84
CA VAL A 194 11.48 14.97 -0.69
C VAL A 194 11.36 13.56 -0.16
N HIS A 195 10.47 13.32 0.80
CA HIS A 195 10.29 12.00 1.40
C HIS A 195 9.82 10.99 0.36
N TYR A 196 8.74 11.29 -0.36
CA TYR A 196 8.14 10.35 -1.33
C TYR A 196 8.84 10.34 -2.69
N ASP A 197 9.40 11.45 -3.15
CA ASP A 197 10.16 11.48 -4.41
C ASP A 197 11.44 10.62 -4.35
N ARG A 198 11.93 10.28 -3.16
CA ARG A 198 13.11 9.42 -2.96
C ARG A 198 12.80 7.96 -2.73
N GLN A 199 11.53 7.59 -2.71
CA GLN A 199 11.05 6.22 -2.59
C GLN A 199 10.59 5.70 -3.95
N ALA A 200 10.64 4.38 -4.14
CA ALA A 200 10.19 3.75 -5.38
C ALA A 200 8.65 3.61 -5.39
N VAL A 201 7.96 4.77 -5.40
CA VAL A 201 6.50 4.89 -5.35
C VAL A 201 5.96 5.61 -6.58
N ILE A 202 4.65 5.54 -6.78
CA ILE A 202 3.99 6.05 -8.00
C ILE A 202 3.81 7.57 -8.03
N GLU A 203 3.84 8.25 -6.88
CA GLU A 203 3.56 9.68 -6.72
C GLU A 203 4.47 10.57 -7.57
N PRO A 204 5.82 10.40 -7.59
CA PRO A 204 6.71 11.24 -8.40
C PRO A 204 6.37 11.19 -9.89
N PHE A 205 6.04 9.99 -10.39
CA PHE A 205 5.68 9.79 -11.79
C PHE A 205 4.36 10.48 -12.13
N ALA A 206 3.34 10.31 -11.28
CA ALA A 206 2.02 10.91 -11.48
C ALA A 206 2.07 12.44 -11.40
N VAL A 207 2.81 13.00 -10.43
CA VAL A 207 3.02 14.46 -10.32
C VAL A 207 3.76 15.00 -11.55
N CYS A 208 4.84 14.34 -11.96
CA CYS A 208 5.61 14.73 -13.15
C CYS A 208 4.73 14.74 -14.41
N MET A 209 4.00 13.67 -14.67
CA MET A 209 3.10 13.57 -15.82
C MET A 209 1.93 14.55 -15.72
N GLY A 210 1.36 14.74 -14.53
CA GLY A 210 0.37 15.78 -14.26
C GLY A 210 0.88 17.18 -14.60
N MET A 211 2.12 17.50 -14.26
CA MET A 211 2.75 18.78 -14.62
C MET A 211 2.92 18.93 -16.13
N VAL A 212 3.31 17.87 -16.85
CA VAL A 212 3.36 17.88 -18.33
C VAL A 212 1.96 18.18 -18.92
N VAL A 213 0.91 17.55 -18.39
CA VAL A 213 -0.48 17.83 -18.78
C VAL A 213 -0.86 19.28 -18.53
N LEU A 214 -0.54 19.83 -17.34
CA LEU A 214 -0.84 21.23 -17.01
C LEU A 214 -0.12 22.22 -17.92
N HIS A 215 1.15 21.95 -18.28
CA HIS A 215 1.89 22.76 -19.25
C HIS A 215 1.26 22.72 -20.64
N ALA A 216 0.81 21.55 -21.09
CA ALA A 216 0.11 21.39 -22.35
C ALA A 216 -1.26 22.07 -22.29
N ALA A 217 -2.01 21.92 -21.20
CA ALA A 217 -3.31 22.56 -20.97
C ALA A 217 -3.25 24.09 -21.00
N TRP A 218 -2.25 24.68 -20.34
CA TRP A 218 -2.03 26.14 -20.41
C TRP A 218 -1.81 26.62 -21.84
N SER A 219 -1.13 25.81 -22.68
CA SER A 219 -0.87 26.12 -24.07
C SER A 219 -2.07 25.88 -25.00
N LEU A 220 -3.04 25.09 -24.58
CA LEU A 220 -4.21 24.71 -25.38
C LEU A 220 -5.02 25.94 -25.84
N ARG A 221 -5.11 26.97 -24.99
CA ARG A 221 -5.76 28.22 -25.31
C ARG A 221 -5.12 28.95 -26.50
N ALA A 222 -3.79 29.04 -26.48
CA ALA A 222 -3.05 29.78 -27.51
C ALA A 222 -2.96 29.01 -28.85
N ARG A 223 -2.85 27.68 -28.78
CA ARG A 223 -2.67 26.83 -29.97
C ARG A 223 -3.98 26.42 -30.66
N GLY A 224 -5.10 26.47 -29.98
CA GLY A 224 -6.47 26.52 -30.50
C GLY A 224 -6.95 25.38 -31.40
N THR A 225 -6.20 24.29 -31.60
CA THR A 225 -6.56 23.20 -32.53
C THR A 225 -7.04 21.95 -31.79
N PHE A 226 -7.97 21.18 -32.42
CA PHE A 226 -8.35 19.88 -31.87
C PHE A 226 -7.21 18.87 -31.89
N ALA A 227 -6.29 18.94 -32.84
CA ALA A 227 -5.08 18.10 -32.85
C ALA A 227 -4.22 18.34 -31.60
N TYR A 228 -4.10 19.60 -31.16
CA TYR A 228 -3.39 19.89 -29.91
C TYR A 228 -4.18 19.43 -28.68
N ALA A 229 -5.52 19.54 -28.69
CA ALA A 229 -6.36 18.97 -27.64
C ALA A 229 -6.20 17.45 -27.55
N SER A 230 -6.04 16.78 -28.68
CA SER A 230 -5.75 15.35 -28.72
C SER A 230 -4.39 15.00 -28.10
N ILE A 231 -3.36 15.84 -28.30
CA ILE A 231 -2.06 15.67 -27.62
C ILE A 231 -2.23 15.83 -26.10
N VAL A 232 -3.01 16.83 -25.65
CA VAL A 232 -3.31 17.01 -24.22
C VAL A 232 -4.03 15.79 -23.65
N GLY A 233 -4.99 15.24 -24.40
CA GLY A 233 -5.70 14.02 -24.00
C GLY A 233 -4.80 12.80 -23.95
N LEU A 234 -3.89 12.63 -24.92
CA LEU A 234 -2.90 11.56 -24.90
C LEU A 234 -1.97 11.66 -23.66
N LEU A 235 -1.43 12.85 -23.40
CA LEU A 235 -0.59 13.07 -22.20
C LEU A 235 -1.39 12.81 -20.92
N GLY A 236 -2.66 13.20 -20.90
CA GLY A 236 -3.58 12.88 -19.79
C GLY A 236 -3.78 11.37 -19.64
N GLY A 237 -3.95 10.65 -20.75
CA GLY A 237 -4.07 9.19 -20.75
C GLY A 237 -2.82 8.49 -20.21
N ILE A 238 -1.64 8.95 -20.60
CA ILE A 238 -0.37 8.45 -20.05
C ILE A 238 -0.30 8.74 -18.55
N ALA A 239 -0.68 9.94 -18.10
CA ALA A 239 -0.71 10.29 -16.68
C ALA A 239 -1.69 9.37 -15.91
N LEU A 240 -2.86 9.07 -16.48
CA LEU A 240 -3.87 8.19 -15.87
C LEU A 240 -3.39 6.74 -15.79
N LEU A 241 -2.69 6.25 -16.83
CA LEU A 241 -2.08 4.91 -16.80
C LEU A 241 -0.87 4.81 -15.86
N THR A 242 -0.33 5.95 -15.40
CA THR A 242 0.71 5.98 -14.36
C THR A 242 0.08 5.86 -12.98
N ASN A 243 -1.00 6.62 -12.74
CA ASN A 243 -1.80 6.58 -11.52
C ASN A 243 -3.17 7.19 -11.80
N GLU A 244 -4.25 6.50 -11.42
CA GLU A 244 -5.64 6.95 -11.60
C GLU A 244 -5.94 8.26 -10.87
N ILE A 245 -5.24 8.55 -9.77
CA ILE A 245 -5.37 9.82 -9.02
C ILE A 245 -4.98 11.03 -9.88
N ALA A 246 -4.16 10.85 -10.92
CA ALA A 246 -3.84 11.92 -11.86
C ALA A 246 -5.08 12.53 -12.55
N VAL A 247 -6.24 11.87 -12.51
CA VAL A 247 -7.52 12.41 -13.05
C VAL A 247 -7.84 13.78 -12.47
N PHE A 248 -7.49 14.05 -11.20
CA PHE A 248 -7.70 15.35 -10.58
C PHE A 248 -6.84 16.46 -11.20
N LEU A 249 -5.67 16.15 -11.74
CA LEU A 249 -4.86 17.11 -12.49
C LEU A 249 -5.33 17.25 -13.95
N VAL A 250 -5.79 16.15 -14.54
CA VAL A 250 -6.24 16.12 -15.94
C VAL A 250 -7.59 16.85 -16.14
N ILE A 251 -8.42 16.97 -15.11
CA ILE A 251 -9.68 17.73 -15.17
C ILE A 251 -9.46 19.26 -15.17
N VAL A 252 -8.29 19.75 -14.75
CA VAL A 252 -7.98 21.19 -14.65
C VAL A 252 -8.26 21.96 -15.95
N PRO A 253 -7.91 21.48 -17.15
CA PRO A 253 -8.26 22.15 -18.40
C PRO A 253 -9.76 22.38 -18.59
N VAL A 254 -10.61 21.43 -18.15
CA VAL A 254 -12.07 21.54 -18.27
C VAL A 254 -12.57 22.64 -17.32
N ILE A 255 -12.14 22.60 -16.05
CA ILE A 255 -12.51 23.63 -15.06
C ILE A 255 -12.04 25.01 -15.52
N PHE A 256 -10.82 25.10 -16.04
CA PHE A 256 -10.26 26.36 -16.57
C PHE A 256 -11.07 26.87 -17.75
N GLY A 257 -11.43 26.01 -18.72
CA GLY A 257 -12.27 26.38 -19.85
C GLY A 257 -13.64 26.91 -19.43
N LEU A 258 -14.28 26.29 -18.43
CA LEU A 258 -15.54 26.74 -17.84
C LEU A 258 -15.41 28.13 -17.18
N LEU A 259 -14.31 28.39 -16.48
CA LEU A 259 -14.03 29.68 -15.84
C LEU A 259 -13.73 30.78 -16.87
N GLU A 260 -13.08 30.44 -17.96
CA GLU A 260 -12.84 31.38 -19.07
C GLU A 260 -14.14 31.70 -19.84
N ARG A 261 -15.18 30.88 -19.74
CA ARG A 261 -16.42 30.93 -20.51
C ARG A 261 -16.17 30.92 -22.03
N ASP A 262 -15.08 30.33 -22.47
CA ASP A 262 -14.68 30.19 -23.87
C ASP A 262 -15.18 28.83 -24.39
N ARG A 263 -16.32 28.86 -25.11
CA ARG A 263 -16.94 27.64 -25.68
C ARG A 263 -15.99 26.79 -26.54
N PRO A 264 -15.18 27.37 -27.43
CA PRO A 264 -14.12 26.62 -28.13
C PRO A 264 -13.12 25.92 -27.21
N LEU A 265 -12.65 26.59 -26.16
CA LEU A 265 -11.72 26.01 -25.18
C LEU A 265 -12.40 24.89 -24.40
N ILE A 266 -13.65 25.09 -23.94
CA ILE A 266 -14.45 24.07 -23.24
C ILE A 266 -14.55 22.79 -24.09
N ARG A 267 -14.97 22.90 -25.36
CA ARG A 267 -15.13 21.76 -26.27
C ARG A 267 -13.82 21.00 -26.45
N LYS A 268 -12.69 21.70 -26.56
CA LYS A 268 -11.37 21.10 -26.71
C LYS A 268 -10.91 20.43 -25.41
N SER A 269 -11.15 21.05 -24.26
CA SER A 269 -10.82 20.49 -22.95
C SER A 269 -11.66 19.24 -22.66
N ILE A 270 -12.96 19.25 -23.00
CA ILE A 270 -13.81 18.06 -22.88
C ILE A 270 -13.34 16.96 -23.85
N ALA A 271 -12.97 17.29 -25.07
CA ALA A 271 -12.42 16.30 -26.01
C ALA A 271 -11.11 15.72 -25.50
N ALA A 272 -10.21 16.54 -24.96
CA ALA A 272 -8.98 16.07 -24.33
C ALA A 272 -9.27 15.14 -23.15
N PHE A 273 -10.20 15.52 -22.27
CA PHE A 273 -10.60 14.71 -21.12
C PHE A 273 -11.26 13.39 -21.54
N GLY A 274 -12.12 13.41 -22.56
CA GLY A 274 -12.72 12.19 -23.12
C GLY A 274 -11.66 11.22 -23.69
N ILE A 275 -10.64 11.75 -24.37
CA ILE A 275 -9.50 10.94 -24.83
C ILE A 275 -8.72 10.36 -23.64
N THR A 276 -8.48 11.16 -22.60
CA THR A 276 -7.84 10.69 -21.36
C THR A 276 -8.59 9.50 -20.77
N LEU A 277 -9.93 9.62 -20.62
CA LEU A 277 -10.75 8.54 -20.06
C LEU A 277 -10.76 7.29 -20.96
N ALA A 278 -10.62 7.45 -22.27
CA ALA A 278 -10.52 6.31 -23.18
C ALA A 278 -9.27 5.45 -22.90
N PHE A 279 -8.21 6.02 -22.34
CA PHE A 279 -7.03 5.25 -21.92
C PHE A 279 -7.28 4.41 -20.66
N ALA A 280 -8.19 4.81 -19.78
CA ALA A 280 -8.61 3.97 -18.65
C ALA A 280 -9.26 2.65 -19.13
N LEU A 281 -9.89 2.65 -20.32
CA LEU A 281 -10.45 1.45 -20.90
C LEU A 281 -9.39 0.42 -21.28
N ILE A 282 -8.15 0.81 -21.52
CA ILE A 282 -7.07 -0.12 -21.88
C ILE A 282 -6.81 -1.06 -20.73
N ASP A 283 -6.71 -0.54 -19.51
CA ASP A 283 -6.48 -1.31 -18.31
C ASP A 283 -7.68 -2.22 -17.99
N PHE A 284 -8.89 -1.69 -18.10
CA PHE A 284 -10.13 -2.47 -17.94
C PHE A 284 -10.24 -3.59 -18.98
N LEU A 285 -9.98 -3.30 -20.27
CA LEU A 285 -10.06 -4.31 -21.33
C LEU A 285 -9.02 -5.42 -21.12
N TRP A 286 -7.83 -5.08 -20.62
CA TRP A 286 -6.84 -6.06 -20.23
C TRP A 286 -7.37 -6.97 -19.09
N ALA A 287 -7.98 -6.40 -18.06
CA ALA A 287 -8.59 -7.18 -16.98
C ALA A 287 -9.71 -8.10 -17.51
N VAL A 288 -10.56 -7.61 -18.42
CA VAL A 288 -11.63 -8.40 -19.05
C VAL A 288 -11.05 -9.55 -19.89
N GLU A 289 -9.96 -9.31 -20.63
CA GLU A 289 -9.28 -10.35 -21.42
C GLU A 289 -8.73 -11.47 -20.53
N LEU A 290 -8.31 -11.13 -19.31
CA LEU A 290 -7.87 -12.09 -18.29
C LEU A 290 -9.05 -12.79 -17.58
N GLY A 291 -10.29 -12.43 -17.85
CA GLY A 291 -11.47 -12.94 -17.13
C GLY A 291 -11.67 -12.34 -15.73
N LEU A 292 -11.01 -11.22 -15.43
CA LEU A 292 -10.97 -10.57 -14.11
C LEU A 292 -11.69 -9.21 -14.11
N GLY A 293 -12.62 -8.99 -15.03
CA GLY A 293 -13.33 -7.72 -15.17
C GLY A 293 -14.12 -7.33 -13.92
N ASP A 294 -14.79 -8.28 -13.27
CA ASP A 294 -15.58 -8.03 -12.04
C ASP A 294 -14.66 -7.62 -10.88
N GLU A 295 -13.51 -8.27 -10.76
CA GLU A 295 -12.50 -7.95 -9.73
C GLU A 295 -11.89 -6.57 -9.95
N TYR A 296 -11.57 -6.23 -11.20
CA TYR A 296 -11.14 -4.88 -11.56
C TYR A 296 -12.16 -3.82 -11.14
N ILE A 297 -13.44 -4.04 -11.46
CA ILE A 297 -14.52 -3.11 -11.09
C ILE A 297 -14.61 -3.01 -9.56
N TRP A 298 -14.51 -4.13 -8.84
CA TRP A 298 -14.55 -4.12 -7.37
C TRP A 298 -13.40 -3.29 -6.79
N VAL A 299 -12.17 -3.52 -7.25
CA VAL A 299 -10.98 -2.77 -6.80
C VAL A 299 -11.13 -1.28 -7.09
N GLN A 300 -11.48 -0.92 -8.33
CA GLN A 300 -11.62 0.48 -8.74
C GLN A 300 -12.79 1.22 -8.06
N THR A 301 -13.83 0.49 -7.66
CA THR A 301 -14.96 1.07 -6.92
C THR A 301 -14.77 1.10 -5.41
N ASN A 302 -13.72 0.50 -4.89
CA ASN A 302 -13.46 0.41 -3.44
C ASN A 302 -13.46 1.79 -2.76
N GLY A 303 -12.82 2.80 -3.36
CA GLY A 303 -12.83 4.17 -2.84
C GLY A 303 -14.25 4.75 -2.74
N PHE A 304 -15.12 4.48 -3.71
CA PHE A 304 -16.51 4.90 -3.67
C PHE A 304 -17.31 4.11 -2.62
N GLN A 305 -17.08 2.81 -2.50
CA GLN A 305 -17.71 1.96 -1.48
C GLN A 305 -17.33 2.41 -0.08
N ARG A 306 -16.09 2.85 0.15
CA ARG A 306 -15.66 3.49 1.41
C ARG A 306 -16.40 4.81 1.64
N LEU A 307 -16.54 5.65 0.62
CA LEU A 307 -17.23 6.94 0.72
C LEU A 307 -18.67 6.80 1.18
N ILE A 308 -19.38 5.76 0.74
CA ILE A 308 -20.77 5.48 1.13
C ILE A 308 -20.88 4.51 2.32
N GLY A 309 -19.77 4.13 2.95
CA GLY A 309 -19.74 3.32 4.18
C GLY A 309 -19.99 1.83 3.99
N LEU A 310 -19.92 1.31 2.75
CA LEU A 310 -20.08 -0.13 2.49
C LEU A 310 -18.83 -0.95 2.83
N VAL A 311 -17.65 -0.34 2.78
CA VAL A 311 -16.37 -0.96 3.08
C VAL A 311 -15.57 -0.06 3.99
N GLN A 312 -15.03 -0.63 5.07
CA GLN A 312 -14.17 0.08 6.01
C GLN A 312 -12.99 -0.82 6.34
N ILE A 313 -11.87 -0.63 5.63
CA ILE A 313 -10.73 -1.54 5.71
C ILE A 313 -9.58 -0.92 6.52
N THR A 314 -9.25 0.36 6.28
CA THR A 314 -8.10 1.04 6.93
C THR A 314 -8.34 2.53 7.08
N GLY A 315 -7.48 3.19 7.87
CA GLY A 315 -7.44 4.63 8.03
C GLY A 315 -8.33 5.14 9.17
N PHE A 316 -8.45 6.45 9.28
CA PHE A 316 -9.14 7.11 10.40
C PHE A 316 -10.68 6.99 10.37
N ASN A 317 -11.27 6.31 9.39
CA ASN A 317 -12.66 5.88 9.43
C ASN A 317 -12.89 4.67 10.35
N MET A 318 -11.82 3.98 10.76
CA MET A 318 -11.94 2.87 11.69
C MET A 318 -12.26 3.35 13.11
N PRO A 319 -13.05 2.59 13.89
CA PRO A 319 -13.31 2.93 15.28
C PRO A 319 -12.02 3.08 16.09
N GLY A 320 -11.87 4.19 16.80
CA GLY A 320 -10.71 4.47 17.64
C GLY A 320 -9.57 5.23 16.95
N VAL A 321 -9.59 5.44 15.64
CA VAL A 321 -8.61 6.26 14.93
C VAL A 321 -9.07 7.71 14.87
N SER A 322 -8.19 8.64 15.20
CA SER A 322 -8.46 10.08 15.18
C SER A 322 -7.72 10.74 14.02
N LEU A 323 -8.46 11.23 13.02
CA LEU A 323 -7.89 12.06 11.94
C LEU A 323 -7.02 13.20 12.48
N VAL A 324 -7.52 13.91 13.51
CA VAL A 324 -6.78 15.04 14.09
C VAL A 324 -5.50 14.56 14.76
N GLY A 325 -5.53 13.43 15.44
CA GLY A 325 -4.33 12.81 16.05
C GLY A 325 -3.27 12.50 15.00
N THR A 326 -3.64 11.79 13.95
CA THR A 326 -2.75 11.44 12.83
C THR A 326 -2.15 12.67 12.14
N LEU A 327 -2.97 13.70 11.88
CA LEU A 327 -2.48 14.96 11.31
C LEU A 327 -1.51 15.68 12.23
N ILE A 328 -1.76 15.72 13.56
CA ILE A 328 -0.85 16.37 14.53
C ILE A 328 0.50 15.66 14.59
N GLU A 329 0.54 14.34 14.58
CA GLU A 329 1.78 13.57 14.54
C GLU A 329 2.60 13.88 13.27
N SER A 330 1.94 13.89 12.13
CA SER A 330 2.57 14.19 10.85
C SER A 330 3.09 15.64 10.75
N VAL A 331 2.52 16.59 11.50
CA VAL A 331 2.95 18.02 11.48
C VAL A 331 4.41 18.18 11.89
N LYS A 332 4.93 17.40 12.82
CA LYS A 332 6.34 17.49 13.26
C LYS A 332 7.30 17.22 12.11
N GLN A 333 7.00 16.21 11.31
CA GLN A 333 7.85 15.79 10.19
C GLN A 333 7.64 16.68 8.95
N TYR A 334 6.39 17.07 8.65
CA TYR A 334 6.01 17.75 7.42
C TYR A 334 5.51 19.18 7.63
N SER A 335 6.02 19.90 8.65
CA SER A 335 5.51 21.21 9.08
C SER A 335 5.45 22.25 7.96
N SER A 336 6.49 22.36 7.13
CA SER A 336 6.50 23.34 6.02
C SER A 336 5.51 22.97 4.92
N SER A 337 5.28 21.67 4.65
CA SER A 337 4.26 21.20 3.71
C SER A 337 2.84 21.59 4.16
N TYR A 338 2.53 21.43 5.45
CA TYR A 338 1.23 21.85 6.01
C TYR A 338 1.04 23.37 5.95
N ILE A 339 2.11 24.16 6.19
CA ILE A 339 2.09 25.61 5.99
C ILE A 339 1.78 25.94 4.53
N MET A 340 2.39 25.24 3.58
CA MET A 340 2.11 25.42 2.15
C MET A 340 0.70 25.02 1.76
N LEU A 341 0.16 23.93 2.31
CA LEU A 341 -1.25 23.57 2.12
C LEU A 341 -2.17 24.68 2.66
N GLY A 342 -1.96 25.15 3.87
CA GLY A 342 -2.74 26.27 4.43
C GLY A 342 -2.65 27.56 3.59
N ALA A 343 -1.45 27.94 3.15
CA ALA A 343 -1.23 29.10 2.28
C ALA A 343 -1.85 28.91 0.88
N GLY A 344 -1.84 27.69 0.36
CA GLY A 344 -2.54 27.31 -0.87
C GLY A 344 -4.05 27.46 -0.77
N PHE A 345 -4.65 27.13 0.39
CA PHE A 345 -6.07 27.38 0.63
C PHE A 345 -6.39 28.89 0.66
N ALA A 346 -5.54 29.71 1.28
CA ALA A 346 -5.66 31.15 1.22
C ALA A 346 -5.53 31.67 -0.22
N ALA A 347 -4.62 31.08 -1.02
CA ALA A 347 -4.48 31.40 -2.44
C ALA A 347 -5.73 31.02 -3.26
N LEU A 348 -6.36 29.86 -2.97
CA LEU A 348 -7.62 29.45 -3.58
C LEU A 348 -8.72 30.47 -3.31
N ALA A 349 -8.91 30.88 -2.04
CA ALA A 349 -9.89 31.90 -1.65
C ALA A 349 -9.62 33.24 -2.34
N TRP A 350 -8.35 33.64 -2.42
CA TRP A 350 -7.94 34.85 -3.11
C TRP A 350 -8.19 34.76 -4.63
N CYS A 351 -7.84 33.67 -5.30
CA CYS A 351 -8.12 33.43 -6.71
C CYS A 351 -9.63 33.46 -6.99
N CYS A 352 -10.46 32.91 -6.09
CA CYS A 352 -11.92 32.99 -6.18
C CYS A 352 -12.42 34.43 -6.25
N SER A 353 -11.83 35.33 -5.42
CA SER A 353 -12.19 36.74 -5.38
C SER A 353 -11.66 37.54 -6.58
N ARG A 354 -10.69 37.01 -7.33
CA ARG A 354 -9.93 37.67 -8.39
C ARG A 354 -10.00 36.99 -9.76
N LYS A 355 -11.09 36.31 -10.07
CA LYS A 355 -11.31 35.59 -11.35
C LYS A 355 -11.17 36.45 -12.63
N ASN A 356 -10.70 37.68 -12.53
CA ASN A 356 -10.59 38.60 -13.69
C ASN A 356 -9.34 38.39 -14.54
N THR A 357 -8.31 37.68 -14.02
CA THR A 357 -7.09 37.35 -14.76
C THR A 357 -7.07 35.87 -15.12
N GLN A 358 -6.47 35.55 -16.26
CA GLN A 358 -6.34 34.16 -16.71
C GLN A 358 -5.51 33.32 -15.77
N THR A 359 -4.41 33.87 -15.27
CA THR A 359 -3.56 33.22 -14.27
C THR A 359 -4.35 32.86 -13.01
N ALA A 360 -5.16 33.81 -12.49
CA ALA A 360 -5.98 33.51 -11.30
C ALA A 360 -7.04 32.43 -11.58
N ARG A 361 -7.66 32.40 -12.79
CA ARG A 361 -8.61 31.34 -13.16
C ARG A 361 -7.93 29.98 -13.31
N PHE A 362 -6.74 29.93 -13.90
CA PHE A 362 -5.99 28.69 -14.04
C PHE A 362 -5.52 28.15 -12.68
N LEU A 363 -4.97 29.01 -11.84
CA LEU A 363 -4.60 28.64 -10.47
C LEU A 363 -5.81 28.20 -9.65
N PHE A 364 -6.94 28.90 -9.79
CA PHE A 364 -8.19 28.48 -9.14
C PHE A 364 -8.61 27.08 -9.60
N ALA A 365 -8.58 26.80 -10.92
CA ALA A 365 -8.90 25.49 -11.46
C ALA A 365 -7.96 24.39 -10.93
N TRP A 366 -6.67 24.68 -10.84
CA TRP A 366 -5.68 23.74 -10.31
C TRP A 366 -5.88 23.50 -8.82
N LEU A 367 -5.97 24.57 -8.01
CA LEU A 367 -6.15 24.46 -6.57
C LEU A 367 -7.48 23.80 -6.17
N ILE A 368 -8.60 24.12 -6.84
CA ILE A 368 -9.88 23.47 -6.53
C ILE A 368 -9.86 21.98 -6.85
N ALA A 369 -9.21 21.56 -7.93
CA ALA A 369 -9.02 20.17 -8.26
C ALA A 369 -8.14 19.46 -7.21
N SER A 370 -7.05 20.09 -6.78
CA SER A 370 -6.14 19.59 -5.74
C SER A 370 -6.84 19.42 -4.39
N TYR A 371 -7.66 20.41 -3.97
CA TYR A 371 -8.40 20.29 -2.71
C TYR A 371 -9.61 19.35 -2.81
N ALA A 372 -10.20 19.19 -4.01
CA ALA A 372 -11.21 18.17 -4.22
C ALA A 372 -10.63 16.75 -4.03
N LEU A 373 -9.41 16.51 -4.50
CA LEU A 373 -8.68 15.27 -4.20
C LEU A 373 -8.46 15.10 -2.69
N ALA A 374 -7.89 16.11 -2.01
CA ALA A 374 -7.64 16.04 -0.58
C ALA A 374 -8.93 15.79 0.22
N ALA A 375 -10.04 16.43 -0.17
CA ALA A 375 -11.35 16.19 0.45
C ALA A 375 -11.87 14.77 0.17
N TYR A 376 -11.68 14.25 -1.05
CA TYR A 376 -12.06 12.87 -1.39
C TYR A 376 -11.26 11.86 -0.56
N ILE A 377 -9.93 11.99 -0.52
CA ILE A 377 -9.05 11.10 0.25
C ILE A 377 -9.39 11.16 1.76
N ALA A 378 -9.68 12.36 2.29
CA ALA A 378 -10.14 12.53 3.66
C ALA A 378 -11.48 11.80 3.90
N ALA A 379 -12.43 11.93 2.97
CA ALA A 379 -13.75 11.32 3.10
C ALA A 379 -13.73 9.79 3.06
N ILE A 380 -12.82 9.20 2.28
CA ILE A 380 -12.66 7.73 2.22
C ILE A 380 -11.78 7.17 3.35
N GLY A 381 -11.21 8.03 4.22
CA GLY A 381 -10.47 7.60 5.40
C GLY A 381 -9.02 7.16 5.16
N THR A 382 -8.40 7.60 4.05
CA THR A 382 -7.03 7.23 3.69
C THR A 382 -6.13 8.45 3.50
N LEU A 383 -6.29 9.50 4.33
CA LEU A 383 -5.50 10.73 4.24
C LEU A 383 -4.08 10.53 4.79
N ASN A 384 -3.27 9.77 4.09
CA ASN A 384 -1.85 9.62 4.38
C ASN A 384 -1.05 10.79 3.78
N PRO A 385 0.10 11.18 4.36
CA PRO A 385 0.93 12.26 3.87
C PRO A 385 1.35 12.13 2.40
N GLN A 386 1.50 10.93 1.87
CA GLN A 386 1.82 10.65 0.46
C GLN A 386 0.85 11.32 -0.53
N PHE A 387 -0.44 11.41 -0.19
CA PHE A 387 -1.43 12.02 -1.07
C PHE A 387 -1.30 13.55 -1.15
N PHE A 388 -0.55 14.18 -0.24
CA PHE A 388 -0.26 15.62 -0.33
C PHE A 388 0.74 15.95 -1.44
N CYS A 389 1.46 14.97 -1.99
CA CYS A 389 2.30 15.18 -3.16
C CYS A 389 1.54 15.80 -4.35
N TYR A 390 0.25 15.49 -4.51
CA TYR A 390 -0.58 16.00 -5.61
C TYR A 390 -1.02 17.47 -5.42
N PRO A 391 -1.52 17.93 -4.26
CA PRO A 391 -1.90 19.32 -4.05
C PRO A 391 -0.72 20.27 -3.82
N LEU A 392 0.37 19.82 -3.21
CA LEU A 392 1.50 20.67 -2.82
C LEU A 392 2.09 21.51 -3.96
N PRO A 393 2.35 20.97 -5.17
CA PRO A 393 2.88 21.80 -6.25
C PRO A 393 1.98 22.99 -6.59
N GLY A 394 0.66 22.78 -6.64
CA GLY A 394 -0.31 23.85 -6.85
C GLY A 394 -0.38 24.84 -5.71
N CYS A 395 -0.29 24.36 -4.48
CA CYS A 395 -0.30 25.17 -3.27
C CYS A 395 0.94 26.05 -3.17
N ILE A 396 2.12 25.54 -3.49
CA ILE A 396 3.38 26.31 -3.50
C ILE A 396 3.31 27.41 -4.56
N VAL A 397 2.93 27.09 -5.79
CA VAL A 397 2.76 28.09 -6.86
C VAL A 397 1.71 29.13 -6.48
N GLY A 398 0.56 28.71 -5.97
CA GLY A 398 -0.51 29.60 -5.52
C GLY A 398 -0.09 30.52 -4.38
N SER A 399 0.69 30.02 -3.42
CA SER A 399 1.19 30.77 -2.27
C SER A 399 2.17 31.88 -2.71
N VAL A 400 3.11 31.53 -3.61
CA VAL A 400 4.05 32.53 -4.15
C VAL A 400 3.31 33.59 -4.96
N TYR A 401 2.31 33.19 -5.75
CA TYR A 401 1.46 34.12 -6.49
C TYR A 401 0.62 35.03 -5.58
N LEU A 402 0.08 34.51 -4.49
CA LEU A 402 -0.64 35.27 -3.47
C LEU A 402 0.31 36.31 -2.81
N ALA A 403 1.51 35.88 -2.42
CA ALA A 403 2.50 36.73 -1.80
C ALA A 403 2.92 37.92 -2.72
N ASP A 404 3.17 37.64 -4.01
CA ASP A 404 3.45 38.68 -5.01
C ASP A 404 2.27 39.66 -5.16
N ALA A 405 1.04 39.16 -5.25
CA ALA A 405 -0.16 39.97 -5.40
C ALA A 405 -0.47 40.82 -4.15
N VAL A 406 -0.28 40.29 -2.95
CA VAL A 406 -0.43 41.04 -1.69
C VAL A 406 0.62 42.12 -1.58
N THR A 407 1.88 41.78 -1.90
CA THR A 407 3.00 42.73 -1.91
C THR A 407 2.75 43.87 -2.89
N ALA A 408 2.35 43.58 -4.12
CA ALA A 408 2.03 44.61 -5.12
C ALA A 408 0.87 45.51 -4.68
N ARG A 409 -0.16 44.93 -4.06
CA ARG A 409 -1.33 45.67 -3.57
C ARG A 409 -0.97 46.62 -2.42
N TRP A 410 -0.14 46.13 -1.48
CA TRP A 410 0.34 46.93 -0.35
C TRP A 410 1.23 48.07 -0.81
N ILE A 411 2.14 47.83 -1.78
CA ILE A 411 2.96 48.87 -2.39
C ILE A 411 2.07 49.95 -3.02
N ASN A 412 1.08 49.56 -3.81
CA ASN A 412 0.15 50.48 -4.47
C ASN A 412 -0.73 51.24 -3.48
N TYR A 413 -1.18 50.60 -2.40
CA TYR A 413 -1.95 51.26 -1.33
C TYR A 413 -1.11 52.33 -0.64
N ARG A 414 0.08 52.02 -0.21
CA ARG A 414 1.01 52.95 0.43
C ARG A 414 1.46 54.07 -0.50
N ALA A 415 1.69 53.75 -1.78
CA ALA A 415 2.03 54.78 -2.78
C ALA A 415 0.90 55.80 -2.98
N ARG A 416 -0.36 55.40 -2.84
CA ARG A 416 -1.52 56.33 -2.92
C ARG A 416 -1.67 57.22 -1.67
N GLN A 417 -1.15 56.78 -0.52
CA GLN A 417 -1.21 57.56 0.73
C GLN A 417 -0.07 58.57 0.86
N LEU A 418 0.98 58.51 0.02
CA LEU A 418 2.06 59.47 0.04
C LEU A 418 1.61 60.78 -0.58
N PRO A 419 1.85 61.94 0.10
CA PRO A 419 1.63 63.25 -0.49
C PRO A 419 2.42 63.38 -1.81
N ARG A 420 1.84 64.03 -2.79
CA ARG A 420 2.44 64.19 -4.13
C ARG A 420 3.81 64.86 -4.13
N ASN A 421 4.17 65.56 -3.04
CA ASN A 421 5.42 66.30 -2.90
C ASN A 421 6.53 65.54 -2.16
N VAL A 422 6.36 64.24 -1.89
CA VAL A 422 7.34 63.46 -1.15
C VAL A 422 8.50 63.05 -2.08
N GLY A 423 9.71 63.48 -1.74
CA GLY A 423 10.92 63.25 -2.51
C GLY A 423 11.23 61.73 -2.67
N GLY A 424 11.95 61.41 -3.73
CA GLY A 424 12.20 60.05 -4.19
C GLY A 424 12.77 59.04 -3.15
N ARG A 425 13.40 59.54 -2.05
CA ARG A 425 13.92 58.71 -0.97
C ARG A 425 12.81 57.98 -0.15
N GLN A 426 11.71 58.69 0.14
CA GLN A 426 10.60 58.14 0.93
C GLN A 426 9.74 57.18 0.09
N SER A 427 9.56 57.44 -1.19
CA SER A 427 8.94 56.53 -2.15
C SER A 427 9.73 55.22 -2.29
N ARG A 428 11.05 55.24 -2.24
CA ARG A 428 11.92 54.07 -2.25
C ARG A 428 11.79 53.25 -0.94
N ARG A 429 11.67 53.90 0.23
CA ARG A 429 11.46 53.18 1.51
C ARG A 429 10.11 52.45 1.55
N VAL A 430 9.06 53.09 1.06
CA VAL A 430 7.71 52.47 1.00
C VAL A 430 7.67 51.20 0.10
N ARG A 431 8.44 51.20 -0.97
CA ARG A 431 8.56 49.99 -1.84
C ARG A 431 9.47 48.92 -1.25
N ARG A 432 10.48 49.27 -0.44
CA ARG A 432 11.44 48.30 0.11
C ARG A 432 10.90 47.49 1.27
N LEU A 433 10.03 48.05 2.11
CA LEU A 433 9.52 47.37 3.30
C LEU A 433 8.74 46.11 3.00
N PRO A 434 7.70 46.08 2.11
CA PRO A 434 6.96 44.84 1.81
C PRO A 434 7.84 43.83 1.07
N LEU A 435 8.76 44.30 0.23
CA LEU A 435 9.72 43.42 -0.41
C LEU A 435 10.62 42.75 0.64
N ALA A 436 11.11 43.52 1.62
CA ALA A 436 11.90 42.97 2.71
C ALA A 436 11.11 41.97 3.57
N VAL A 437 9.87 42.28 3.92
CA VAL A 437 8.99 41.36 4.68
C VAL A 437 8.71 40.09 3.88
N GLY A 438 8.38 40.22 2.59
CA GLY A 438 8.17 39.05 1.72
C GLY A 438 9.45 38.19 1.55
N THR A 439 10.61 38.86 1.43
CA THR A 439 11.90 38.15 1.35
C THR A 439 12.24 37.44 2.66
N VAL A 440 12.03 38.10 3.81
CA VAL A 440 12.26 37.46 5.14
C VAL A 440 11.33 36.28 5.36
N ALA A 441 10.03 36.43 5.05
CA ALA A 441 9.07 35.33 5.16
C ALA A 441 9.41 34.15 4.22
N GLY A 442 9.77 34.47 2.97
CA GLY A 442 10.20 33.44 2.00
C GLY A 442 11.49 32.75 2.40
N ALA A 443 12.49 33.53 2.89
CA ALA A 443 13.75 32.98 3.40
C ALA A 443 13.51 32.11 4.65
N GLY A 444 12.62 32.54 5.56
CA GLY A 444 12.25 31.76 6.74
C GLY A 444 11.61 30.44 6.36
N LEU A 445 10.75 30.43 5.36
CA LEU A 445 10.11 29.20 4.88
C LEU A 445 11.13 28.27 4.20
N VAL A 446 12.01 28.79 3.35
CA VAL A 446 13.10 28.01 2.75
C VAL A 446 14.03 27.46 3.84
N ALA A 447 14.34 28.25 4.88
CA ALA A 447 15.15 27.78 6.01
C ALA A 447 14.46 26.67 6.79
N LEU A 448 13.14 26.77 7.02
CA LEU A 448 12.35 25.72 7.67
C LEU A 448 12.34 24.43 6.82
N SER A 449 12.10 24.55 5.52
CA SER A 449 12.13 23.40 4.59
C SER A 449 13.54 22.79 4.53
N ALA A 450 14.58 23.60 4.49
CA ALA A 450 15.97 23.13 4.51
C ALA A 450 16.32 22.45 5.85
N ALA A 451 15.83 22.96 6.98
CA ALA A 451 16.01 22.32 8.29
C ALA A 451 15.32 20.95 8.33
N SER A 452 14.07 20.83 7.84
CA SER A 452 13.38 19.55 7.71
C SER A 452 14.14 18.62 6.76
N TRP A 453 14.67 19.13 5.65
CA TRP A 453 15.48 18.35 4.72
C TRP A 453 16.76 17.82 5.40
N VAL A 454 17.50 18.66 6.14
CA VAL A 454 18.69 18.25 6.91
C VAL A 454 18.31 17.19 7.95
N SER A 455 17.22 17.38 8.69
CA SER A 455 16.74 16.40 9.68
C SER A 455 16.48 15.04 9.03
N THR A 456 15.77 15.00 7.89
CA THR A 456 15.48 13.76 7.16
C THR A 456 16.77 13.03 6.73
N TYR A 457 17.87 13.75 6.46
CA TYR A 457 19.12 13.14 6.01
C TYR A 457 20.12 12.85 7.12
N SER A 458 20.03 13.55 8.24
CA SER A 458 20.94 13.33 9.40
C SER A 458 20.46 12.20 10.31
N GLU A 459 19.20 11.88 10.28
CA GLU A 459 18.59 10.83 11.10
C GLU A 459 18.00 9.77 10.17
N PRO A 460 18.76 8.73 9.83
CA PRO A 460 18.27 7.70 8.91
C PRO A 460 17.08 6.96 9.52
N GLY A 461 16.02 6.86 8.75
CA GLY A 461 14.85 6.03 9.06
C GLY A 461 15.11 4.59 8.69
N ASP A 462 16.14 3.94 9.25
CA ASP A 462 16.60 2.62 8.84
C ASP A 462 16.18 1.48 9.79
N GLY A 463 15.13 1.68 10.60
CA GLY A 463 14.67 0.71 11.58
C GLY A 463 14.29 -0.63 10.96
N VAL A 464 13.53 -0.60 9.85
CA VAL A 464 13.15 -1.80 9.09
C VAL A 464 14.38 -2.49 8.52
N ALA A 465 15.28 -1.75 7.87
CA ALA A 465 16.49 -2.32 7.28
C ALA A 465 17.43 -2.92 8.33
N ARG A 466 17.45 -2.38 9.55
CA ARG A 466 18.19 -2.96 10.69
C ARG A 466 17.51 -4.21 11.22
N ALA A 467 16.18 -4.20 11.32
CA ALA A 467 15.40 -5.37 11.70
C ALA A 467 15.64 -6.52 10.71
N ASP A 468 15.59 -6.27 9.41
CA ASP A 468 15.88 -7.25 8.38
C ASP A 468 17.27 -7.86 8.51
N ARG A 469 18.29 -7.03 8.67
CA ARG A 469 19.67 -7.51 8.88
C ARG A 469 19.81 -8.34 10.14
N TYR A 470 19.18 -7.91 11.23
CA TYR A 470 19.18 -8.65 12.49
C TYR A 470 18.48 -10.00 12.35
N ILE A 471 17.30 -10.04 11.75
CA ILE A 471 16.53 -11.26 11.48
C ILE A 471 17.35 -12.21 10.60
N ALA A 472 17.96 -11.69 9.53
CA ALA A 472 18.80 -12.50 8.64
C ALA A 472 20.02 -13.11 9.34
N ALA A 473 20.64 -12.37 10.27
CA ALA A 473 21.86 -12.79 10.95
C ALA A 473 21.60 -13.67 12.19
N ASN A 474 20.50 -13.46 12.91
CA ASN A 474 20.30 -14.03 14.26
C ASN A 474 19.17 -15.06 14.31
N LEU A 475 18.17 -15.00 13.43
CA LEU A 475 17.12 -15.99 13.41
C LEU A 475 17.44 -17.10 12.41
N PRO A 476 17.04 -18.36 12.71
CA PRO A 476 17.15 -19.45 11.73
C PRO A 476 16.50 -19.08 10.41
N ALA A 477 17.10 -19.49 9.28
CA ALA A 477 16.62 -19.13 7.94
C ALA A 477 15.16 -19.53 7.64
N CYS A 478 14.66 -20.55 8.33
CA CYS A 478 13.30 -21.09 8.22
C CYS A 478 12.33 -20.57 9.29
N ALA A 479 12.77 -19.69 10.21
CA ALA A 479 11.87 -19.13 11.22
C ALA A 479 10.76 -18.32 10.56
N MET A 480 9.51 -18.60 10.94
CA MET A 480 8.37 -17.81 10.55
C MET A 480 8.24 -16.59 11.46
N VAL A 481 7.98 -15.44 10.89
CA VAL A 481 7.84 -14.17 11.59
C VAL A 481 6.46 -13.59 11.28
N ASN A 482 5.69 -13.26 12.31
CA ASN A 482 4.45 -12.50 12.15
C ASN A 482 4.80 -11.02 12.09
N ALA A 483 4.61 -10.42 10.92
CA ALA A 483 4.98 -9.02 10.65
C ALA A 483 3.77 -8.11 10.42
N SER A 484 2.57 -8.56 10.79
CA SER A 484 1.30 -7.81 10.70
C SER A 484 1.26 -6.72 9.63
N GLY A 485 0.43 -6.85 8.62
CA GLY A 485 0.26 -5.86 7.55
C GLY A 485 1.47 -5.61 6.63
N ASP A 486 2.68 -5.88 7.09
CA ASP A 486 3.95 -5.64 6.37
C ASP A 486 4.66 -6.97 5.96
N SER A 487 3.97 -8.11 6.08
CA SER A 487 4.57 -9.42 5.86
C SER A 487 5.15 -9.60 4.45
N GLU A 488 4.49 -9.08 3.44
CA GLU A 488 4.94 -9.13 2.05
C GLU A 488 6.22 -8.32 1.87
N LYS A 489 6.31 -7.13 2.46
CA LYS A 489 7.51 -6.28 2.41
C LYS A 489 8.73 -7.05 2.91
N TYR A 490 8.62 -7.66 4.10
CA TYR A 490 9.72 -8.43 4.67
C TYR A 490 10.03 -9.70 3.85
N SER A 491 9.02 -10.35 3.30
CA SER A 491 9.20 -11.50 2.40
C SER A 491 10.00 -11.13 1.15
N TYR A 492 9.75 -9.95 0.58
CA TYR A 492 10.49 -9.45 -0.57
C TYR A 492 11.93 -9.08 -0.22
N LEU A 493 12.13 -8.38 0.90
CA LEU A 493 13.46 -7.91 1.32
C LEU A 493 14.40 -9.06 1.68
N LEU A 494 13.90 -10.11 2.31
CA LEU A 494 14.70 -11.23 2.81
C LEU A 494 14.69 -12.49 1.90
N GLY A 495 14.09 -12.41 0.73
CA GLY A 495 14.17 -13.43 -0.31
C GLY A 495 13.97 -14.86 0.15
N GLY A 496 12.71 -15.30 0.34
CA GLY A 496 12.38 -16.69 0.67
C GLY A 496 12.25 -17.00 2.16
N ARG A 497 12.39 -16.04 3.05
CA ARG A 497 12.00 -16.18 4.46
C ARG A 497 10.48 -16.03 4.57
N TYR A 498 9.87 -16.86 5.44
CA TYR A 498 8.43 -16.84 5.65
C TYR A 498 8.03 -15.73 6.62
N PHE A 499 7.31 -14.73 6.08
CA PHE A 499 6.60 -13.75 6.87
C PHE A 499 5.11 -13.99 6.72
N THR A 500 4.38 -13.82 7.81
CA THR A 500 2.93 -13.95 7.85
C THR A 500 2.34 -12.81 8.65
N TYR A 501 1.03 -12.70 8.66
CA TYR A 501 0.36 -11.83 9.58
C TYR A 501 -0.91 -12.48 10.14
N PHE A 502 -0.99 -12.53 11.44
CA PHE A 502 -2.14 -12.96 12.21
C PHE A 502 -2.53 -11.82 13.14
N GLY A 503 -3.77 -11.36 13.04
CA GLY A 503 -4.33 -10.35 13.93
C GLY A 503 -4.60 -10.87 15.34
N VAL A 504 -4.50 -12.20 15.55
CA VAL A 504 -4.73 -12.87 16.82
C VAL A 504 -3.50 -13.68 17.22
N GLY A 505 -2.87 -13.33 18.34
CA GLY A 505 -1.64 -13.97 18.80
C GLY A 505 -1.76 -15.47 19.03
N PRO A 506 -2.78 -15.98 19.73
CA PRO A 506 -3.01 -17.41 19.87
C PRO A 506 -3.09 -18.19 18.56
N ASP A 507 -3.67 -17.59 17.50
CA ASP A 507 -3.75 -18.20 16.18
C ASP A 507 -2.37 -18.30 15.51
N ALA A 508 -1.53 -17.29 15.69
CA ALA A 508 -0.15 -17.34 15.23
C ALA A 508 0.64 -18.47 15.93
N ILE A 509 0.52 -18.60 17.25
CA ILE A 509 1.15 -19.68 18.01
C ILE A 509 0.63 -21.05 17.58
N ALA A 510 -0.68 -21.17 17.35
CA ALA A 510 -1.29 -22.40 16.83
C ALA A 510 -0.71 -22.84 15.46
N ASN A 511 -0.25 -21.88 14.67
CA ASN A 511 0.43 -22.11 13.40
C ASN A 511 1.96 -22.19 13.52
N GLY A 512 2.51 -22.29 14.73
CA GLY A 512 3.96 -22.46 14.98
C GLY A 512 4.78 -21.19 14.80
N ILE A 513 4.14 -20.02 14.85
CA ILE A 513 4.79 -18.72 14.69
C ILE A 513 5.05 -18.11 16.06
N HIS A 514 6.32 -17.99 16.40
CA HIS A 514 6.80 -17.53 17.70
C HIS A 514 7.46 -16.16 17.66
N TYR A 515 7.85 -15.68 16.49
CA TYR A 515 8.50 -14.40 16.31
C TYR A 515 7.48 -13.38 15.78
N PHE A 516 7.44 -12.23 16.45
CA PHE A 516 6.53 -11.15 16.12
C PHE A 516 7.35 -9.87 15.88
N LEU A 517 7.10 -9.24 14.74
CA LEU A 517 7.70 -7.95 14.41
C LEU A 517 6.60 -6.89 14.57
N LEU A 518 6.73 -6.05 15.59
CA LEU A 518 5.78 -5.02 15.95
C LEU A 518 6.27 -3.65 15.49
N ALA A 519 5.37 -2.88 14.90
CA ALA A 519 5.50 -1.43 14.77
C ALA A 519 4.36 -0.79 15.59
N PRO A 520 4.62 -0.25 16.82
CA PRO A 520 3.56 0.27 17.69
C PRO A 520 2.70 1.37 17.07
N THR A 521 3.25 2.14 16.11
CA THR A 521 2.49 3.12 15.35
C THR A 521 1.40 2.48 14.50
N ASP A 522 1.63 1.27 13.98
CA ASP A 522 0.63 0.54 13.19
C ASP A 522 -0.56 0.10 14.04
N ALA A 523 -0.32 -0.27 15.31
CA ALA A 523 -1.38 -0.58 16.24
C ALA A 523 -2.26 0.64 16.55
N ILE A 524 -1.65 1.83 16.71
CA ILE A 524 -2.37 3.09 16.92
C ILE A 524 -3.22 3.42 15.68
N GLU A 525 -2.67 3.24 14.49
CA GLU A 525 -3.35 3.48 13.21
C GLU A 525 -4.34 2.38 12.86
N ARG A 526 -4.42 1.31 13.67
CA ARG A 526 -5.22 0.11 13.40
C ARG A 526 -4.99 -0.40 11.97
N SER A 527 -3.73 -0.52 11.62
CA SER A 527 -3.31 -1.18 10.37
C SER A 527 -3.92 -2.59 10.30
N PRO A 528 -4.25 -3.11 9.12
CA PRO A 528 -4.78 -4.46 9.01
C PRO A 528 -3.91 -5.44 9.81
N ASP A 529 -4.57 -6.23 10.66
CA ASP A 529 -3.94 -7.29 11.47
C ASP A 529 -2.94 -6.82 12.55
N MET A 530 -2.70 -5.51 12.71
CA MET A 530 -1.99 -4.94 13.85
C MET A 530 -2.97 -4.14 14.70
N THR A 531 -3.39 -4.73 15.80
CA THR A 531 -4.34 -4.11 16.72
C THR A 531 -3.70 -3.86 18.09
N PRO A 532 -4.17 -2.89 18.87
CA PRO A 532 -3.72 -2.69 20.24
C PRO A 532 -3.90 -3.94 21.12
N GLU A 533 -4.90 -4.75 20.81
CA GLU A 533 -5.17 -6.02 21.48
C GLU A 533 -4.08 -7.05 21.19
N LEU A 534 -3.62 -7.16 19.93
CA LEU A 534 -2.50 -8.03 19.56
C LEU A 534 -1.20 -7.55 20.22
N GLU A 535 -0.91 -6.25 20.18
CA GLU A 535 0.26 -5.65 20.80
C GLU A 535 0.28 -5.96 22.30
N SER A 536 -0.81 -5.67 23.02
CA SER A 536 -0.93 -5.94 24.46
C SER A 536 -0.78 -7.44 24.79
N TRP A 537 -1.29 -8.32 23.90
CA TRP A 537 -1.15 -9.76 24.07
C TRP A 537 0.31 -10.20 23.92
N ILE A 538 1.03 -9.67 22.92
CA ILE A 538 2.44 -9.99 22.69
C ILE A 538 3.29 -9.48 23.86
N GLU A 539 3.05 -8.26 24.35
CA GLU A 539 3.75 -7.71 25.52
C GLU A 539 3.52 -8.53 26.79
N ALA A 540 2.31 -9.05 26.99
CA ALA A 540 1.96 -9.86 28.15
C ALA A 540 2.53 -11.29 28.12
N ASN A 541 2.76 -11.86 26.93
CA ASN A 541 3.14 -13.26 26.75
C ASN A 541 4.54 -13.47 26.19
N GLY A 542 5.17 -12.42 25.69
CA GLY A 542 6.43 -12.47 24.97
C GLY A 542 7.61 -11.85 25.69
N GLN A 543 8.78 -12.12 25.14
CA GLN A 543 10.04 -11.46 25.47
C GLN A 543 10.51 -10.63 24.29
N ARG A 544 10.74 -9.34 24.51
CA ARG A 544 11.34 -8.48 23.50
C ARG A 544 12.81 -8.85 23.29
N LEU A 545 13.15 -9.22 22.06
CA LEU A 545 14.51 -9.59 21.68
C LEU A 545 15.34 -8.35 21.32
N GLU A 546 14.78 -7.43 20.52
CA GLU A 546 15.50 -6.25 20.06
C GLU A 546 14.52 -5.12 19.69
N THR A 547 15.03 -3.89 19.68
CA THR A 547 14.31 -2.68 19.26
C THR A 547 15.14 -1.92 18.25
N PHE A 548 14.53 -1.55 17.15
CA PHE A 548 15.12 -0.82 16.02
C PHE A 548 14.48 0.56 15.93
N PRO A 549 15.01 1.57 16.65
CA PRO A 549 14.47 2.92 16.61
C PRO A 549 14.61 3.50 15.21
N SER A 550 13.59 4.24 14.76
CA SER A 550 13.65 5.02 13.54
C SER A 550 13.19 6.44 13.85
N ALA A 551 13.94 7.43 13.36
CA ALA A 551 13.65 8.84 13.62
C ALA A 551 12.53 9.40 12.74
N THR A 552 12.43 8.90 11.51
CA THR A 552 11.54 9.43 10.46
C THR A 552 10.47 8.44 10.04
N TYR A 553 10.50 7.23 10.56
CA TYR A 553 9.56 6.17 10.24
C TYR A 553 9.22 5.35 11.50
N LYS A 554 8.65 4.19 11.35
CA LYS A 554 8.18 3.36 12.44
C LYS A 554 9.35 2.76 13.23
N THR A 555 9.34 2.88 14.57
CA THR A 555 10.17 2.05 15.43
C THR A 555 9.67 0.63 15.37
N VAL A 556 10.56 -0.32 15.06
CA VAL A 556 10.22 -1.74 14.93
C VAL A 556 10.78 -2.51 16.13
N GLN A 557 10.01 -3.44 16.67
CA GLN A 557 10.38 -4.28 17.79
C GLN A 557 10.24 -5.76 17.40
N LEU A 558 11.26 -6.54 17.69
CA LEU A 558 11.22 -7.99 17.51
C LEU A 558 10.97 -8.67 18.85
N TRP A 559 9.93 -9.52 18.88
CA TRP A 559 9.50 -10.25 20.06
C TRP A 559 9.52 -11.75 19.80
N TYR A 560 9.71 -12.52 20.87
CA TYR A 560 9.56 -13.98 20.90
C TYR A 560 8.50 -14.36 21.91
N VAL A 561 7.50 -15.13 21.50
CA VAL A 561 6.44 -15.67 22.37
C VAL A 561 6.59 -17.19 22.43
N PRO A 562 6.86 -17.78 23.62
CA PRO A 562 6.97 -19.22 23.74
C PRO A 562 5.60 -19.91 23.66
N SER A 563 5.55 -21.12 23.09
CA SER A 563 4.36 -21.94 23.16
C SER A 563 4.17 -22.57 24.54
N SER A 564 2.89 -22.72 24.96
CA SER A 564 2.59 -23.56 26.12
C SER A 564 2.83 -25.03 25.77
N PRO A 565 3.53 -25.82 26.58
CA PRO A 565 3.77 -27.23 26.32
C PRO A 565 2.48 -28.07 26.30
N TYR A 566 1.40 -27.55 26.89
CA TYR A 566 0.09 -28.24 26.94
C TYR A 566 -0.95 -27.67 25.99
N ASP A 567 -0.60 -26.70 25.15
CA ASP A 567 -1.50 -26.18 24.14
C ASP A 567 -1.54 -27.18 22.96
N PRO A 568 -2.68 -27.85 22.71
CA PRO A 568 -2.80 -28.84 21.64
C PRO A 568 -2.73 -28.22 20.24
N THR A 569 -2.93 -26.92 20.10
CA THR A 569 -2.93 -26.22 18.82
C THR A 569 -1.61 -25.52 18.55
N ALA A 570 -0.80 -25.22 19.56
CA ALA A 570 0.50 -24.61 19.37
C ALA A 570 1.46 -25.48 18.55
N ASP A 571 2.30 -24.87 17.76
CA ASP A 571 3.28 -25.52 16.87
C ASP A 571 2.68 -26.38 15.74
N LEU A 572 1.39 -26.24 15.42
CA LEU A 572 0.74 -26.92 14.30
C LEU A 572 0.55 -25.95 13.15
N THR A 573 1.00 -26.33 11.97
CA THR A 573 0.72 -25.60 10.72
C THR A 573 -0.08 -26.49 9.80
N ASP A 574 -1.29 -26.05 9.44
CA ASP A 574 -2.13 -26.78 8.48
C ASP A 574 -1.48 -26.79 7.11
N ILE A 575 -1.40 -27.98 6.53
CA ILE A 575 -0.89 -28.20 5.17
C ILE A 575 -1.86 -29.12 4.42
N ASN A 576 -1.75 -29.12 3.09
CA ASN A 576 -2.64 -29.95 2.28
C ASN A 576 -2.55 -31.43 2.68
N GLY A 577 -3.66 -31.95 3.18
CA GLY A 577 -3.80 -33.35 3.60
C GLY A 577 -3.34 -33.67 5.03
N GLY A 578 -3.01 -32.67 5.87
CA GLY A 578 -2.60 -32.87 7.25
C GLY A 578 -2.02 -31.67 7.92
N VAL A 579 -1.03 -31.88 8.79
CA VAL A 579 -0.33 -30.85 9.56
C VAL A 579 1.19 -30.99 9.46
N TYR A 580 1.87 -29.86 9.55
CA TYR A 580 3.28 -29.81 9.91
C TYR A 580 3.39 -29.49 11.40
N VAL A 581 4.10 -30.31 12.13
CA VAL A 581 4.31 -30.17 13.58
C VAL A 581 5.73 -29.69 13.84
N ASN A 582 5.85 -28.49 14.36
CA ASN A 582 7.11 -27.93 14.78
C ASN A 582 7.61 -28.64 16.07
N THR A 583 8.80 -29.19 16.03
CA THR A 583 9.39 -29.92 17.18
C THR A 583 10.45 -29.12 17.90
N VAL A 584 10.95 -28.05 17.29
CA VAL A 584 11.95 -27.13 17.85
C VAL A 584 11.33 -25.74 17.85
N GLY A 585 11.22 -25.07 18.97
CA GLY A 585 10.51 -23.82 19.17
C GLY A 585 10.91 -22.62 18.27
N SER A 586 11.57 -22.87 17.16
CA SER A 586 11.97 -21.87 16.16
C SER A 586 11.09 -21.87 14.89
N GLY A 587 10.12 -22.77 14.77
CA GLY A 587 9.35 -22.98 13.52
C GLY A 587 10.13 -23.69 12.40
N CYS A 588 11.42 -24.02 12.61
CA CYS A 588 12.35 -24.43 11.56
C CYS A 588 12.53 -25.92 11.37
N ALA A 589 12.18 -26.70 12.35
CA ALA A 589 12.44 -28.11 12.33
C ALA A 589 11.27 -28.89 12.91
N GLY A 590 10.75 -29.78 12.15
CA GLY A 590 9.59 -30.58 12.55
C GLY A 590 9.32 -31.75 11.61
N TYR A 591 8.09 -32.23 11.65
CA TYR A 591 7.68 -33.36 10.85
C TYR A 591 6.27 -33.13 10.29
N THR A 592 6.04 -33.64 9.09
CA THR A 592 4.71 -33.69 8.51
C THR A 592 3.94 -34.90 9.02
N VAL A 593 2.66 -34.74 9.33
CA VAL A 593 1.71 -35.83 9.59
C VAL A 593 0.62 -35.73 8.56
N LEU A 594 0.59 -36.66 7.58
CA LEU A 594 -0.22 -36.54 6.38
C LEU A 594 -1.15 -37.73 6.19
N ASN A 595 -2.28 -37.47 5.53
CA ASN A 595 -3.05 -38.50 4.82
C ASN A 595 -2.54 -38.59 3.38
N GLY A 596 -2.21 -39.76 2.91
CA GLY A 596 -1.65 -39.93 1.57
C GLY A 596 -1.37 -41.38 1.19
N LYS A 597 -0.50 -41.57 0.23
CA LYS A 597 -0.13 -42.91 -0.28
C LYS A 597 0.46 -43.83 0.80
N THR A 598 1.10 -43.26 1.81
CA THR A 598 1.68 -43.99 2.93
C THR A 598 0.66 -44.42 3.97
N GLY A 599 -0.55 -43.85 3.99
CA GLY A 599 -1.64 -44.14 4.92
C GLY A 599 -2.33 -42.90 5.45
N ALA A 600 -3.39 -43.10 6.23
CA ALA A 600 -4.17 -42.02 6.83
C ALA A 600 -3.61 -41.61 8.21
N PHE A 601 -2.31 -41.24 8.26
CA PHE A 601 -1.61 -40.91 9.53
C PHE A 601 -2.23 -39.70 10.24
N TYR A 602 -2.60 -38.66 9.52
CA TYR A 602 -3.22 -37.49 10.11
C TYR A 602 -4.58 -37.80 10.77
N SER A 603 -5.41 -38.57 10.07
CA SER A 603 -6.70 -38.96 10.62
C SER A 603 -6.53 -39.84 11.87
N ALA A 604 -5.54 -40.73 11.89
CA ALA A 604 -5.25 -41.57 13.06
C ALA A 604 -4.66 -40.73 14.24
N TYR A 605 -3.77 -39.79 13.93
CA TYR A 605 -3.19 -38.86 14.89
C TYR A 605 -4.28 -38.03 15.59
N THR A 606 -5.16 -37.43 14.80
CA THR A 606 -6.29 -36.63 15.30
C THR A 606 -7.27 -37.48 16.11
N ALA A 607 -7.54 -38.71 15.66
CA ALA A 607 -8.41 -39.62 16.39
C ALA A 607 -7.85 -40.02 17.75
N LEU A 608 -6.54 -40.01 17.95
CA LEU A 608 -5.87 -40.24 19.23
C LEU A 608 -5.81 -38.98 20.12
N GLY A 609 -6.27 -37.82 19.64
CA GLY A 609 -6.25 -36.57 20.35
C GLY A 609 -5.08 -35.65 19.96
N GLY A 610 -4.37 -35.97 18.88
CA GLY A 610 -3.33 -35.13 18.28
C GLY A 610 -2.20 -34.79 19.25
N LYS A 611 -1.60 -33.60 19.05
CA LYS A 611 -0.50 -33.10 19.88
C LYS A 611 -0.85 -33.03 21.37
N GLY A 612 -2.08 -32.67 21.70
CA GLY A 612 -2.52 -32.52 23.09
C GLY A 612 -2.56 -33.83 23.87
N VAL A 613 -2.63 -34.99 23.18
CA VAL A 613 -2.68 -36.32 23.81
C VAL A 613 -1.41 -37.11 23.52
N VAL A 614 -1.06 -37.34 22.26
CA VAL A 614 0.06 -38.23 21.91
C VAL A 614 1.37 -37.51 21.66
N GLY A 615 1.38 -36.20 21.80
CA GLY A 615 2.57 -35.37 21.68
C GLY A 615 2.99 -35.06 20.25
N LYS A 616 4.23 -34.62 20.10
CA LYS A 616 4.82 -34.26 18.81
C LYS A 616 5.37 -35.51 18.10
N PRO A 617 5.41 -35.54 16.76
CA PRO A 617 6.15 -36.59 16.05
C PRO A 617 7.65 -36.45 16.31
N VAL A 618 8.32 -37.57 16.45
CA VAL A 618 9.77 -37.68 16.62
C VAL A 618 10.44 -38.33 15.41
N SER A 619 9.64 -38.75 14.43
CA SER A 619 10.15 -39.28 13.16
C SER A 619 9.31 -38.87 11.97
N LYS A 620 9.94 -38.94 10.79
CA LYS A 620 9.21 -39.03 9.51
C LYS A 620 8.42 -40.35 9.45
N VAL A 621 7.45 -40.41 8.53
CA VAL A 621 6.89 -41.73 8.15
C VAL A 621 7.99 -42.56 7.51
N THR A 622 8.22 -43.76 8.02
CA THR A 622 9.25 -44.68 7.55
C THR A 622 8.60 -46.02 7.15
N GLY A 623 9.26 -46.80 6.31
CA GLY A 623 8.78 -48.11 5.87
C GLY A 623 8.60 -48.24 4.36
N SER A 624 7.91 -49.29 3.93
CA SER A 624 7.65 -49.60 2.54
C SER A 624 6.26 -50.19 2.36
N ALA A 625 5.81 -50.28 1.12
CA ALA A 625 4.49 -50.91 0.83
C ALA A 625 4.41 -52.38 1.25
N SER A 626 5.54 -53.09 1.23
CA SER A 626 5.65 -54.51 1.61
C SER A 626 5.87 -54.73 3.12
N ALA A 627 6.52 -53.82 3.81
CA ALA A 627 6.86 -53.92 5.23
C ALA A 627 5.84 -53.19 6.14
N GLY A 628 5.04 -52.29 5.56
CA GLY A 628 4.21 -51.34 6.28
C GLY A 628 4.88 -50.00 6.44
N TYR A 629 4.18 -49.05 7.06
CA TYR A 629 4.68 -47.72 7.33
C TYR A 629 4.44 -47.33 8.77
N ASP A 630 5.44 -46.73 9.43
CA ASP A 630 5.38 -46.30 10.82
C ASP A 630 5.73 -44.83 10.96
N GLN A 631 5.09 -44.16 11.94
CA GLN A 631 5.47 -42.85 12.40
C GLN A 631 5.45 -42.84 13.93
N VAL A 632 6.54 -42.34 14.53
CA VAL A 632 6.73 -42.31 15.98
C VAL A 632 6.40 -40.90 16.50
N PHE A 633 5.64 -40.88 17.59
CA PHE A 633 5.28 -39.68 18.35
C PHE A 633 5.81 -39.79 19.78
N ASP A 634 5.84 -38.72 20.56
CA ASP A 634 6.30 -38.74 21.94
C ASP A 634 5.65 -39.85 22.77
N GLY A 635 4.34 -40.02 22.70
CA GLY A 635 3.55 -40.92 23.51
C GLY A 635 2.93 -42.11 22.77
N ALA A 636 3.14 -42.28 21.46
CA ALA A 636 2.55 -43.34 20.67
C ALA A 636 3.35 -43.70 19.41
N VAL A 637 3.08 -44.85 18.82
CA VAL A 637 3.54 -45.21 17.46
C VAL A 637 2.34 -45.56 16.62
N LEU A 638 2.23 -44.89 15.47
CA LEU A 638 1.22 -45.16 14.47
C LEU A 638 1.80 -46.07 13.38
N THR A 639 1.04 -47.09 12.96
CA THR A 639 1.45 -48.03 11.92
C THR A 639 0.36 -48.24 10.88
N ARG A 640 0.80 -48.40 9.64
CA ARG A 640 -0.01 -48.96 8.56
C ARG A 640 0.56 -50.33 8.17
N GLU A 641 -0.20 -51.38 8.45
CA GLU A 641 0.17 -52.74 8.02
C GLU A 641 0.03 -52.92 6.50
N PRO A 642 0.88 -53.79 5.90
CA PRO A 642 0.73 -54.18 4.50
C PRO A 642 -0.67 -54.73 4.25
N GLY A 643 -1.28 -54.36 3.14
CA GLY A 643 -2.62 -54.87 2.76
C GLY A 643 -3.79 -54.24 3.54
N SER A 644 -3.57 -53.32 4.48
CA SER A 644 -4.62 -52.68 5.30
C SER A 644 -5.52 -51.66 4.56
N GLY A 645 -5.35 -51.48 3.25
CA GLY A 645 -6.14 -50.50 2.48
C GLY A 645 -5.90 -49.06 2.89
N GLY A 646 -4.70 -48.73 3.44
CA GLY A 646 -4.34 -47.38 3.87
C GLY A 646 -4.74 -47.07 5.32
N LYS A 647 -5.36 -48.00 6.04
CA LYS A 647 -5.78 -47.82 7.43
C LYS A 647 -4.58 -47.79 8.37
N VAL A 648 -4.51 -46.73 9.17
CA VAL A 648 -3.48 -46.53 10.20
C VAL A 648 -4.08 -46.79 11.59
N GLN A 649 -3.31 -47.42 12.47
CA GLN A 649 -3.69 -47.72 13.84
C GLN A 649 -2.50 -47.56 14.80
N ALA A 650 -2.77 -47.43 16.10
CA ALA A 650 -1.73 -47.36 17.12
C ALA A 650 -1.17 -48.77 17.38
N LEU A 651 0.15 -48.88 17.43
CA LEU A 651 0.88 -50.08 17.80
C LEU A 651 0.84 -50.30 19.32
N PRO A 652 0.77 -51.59 19.78
CA PRO A 652 0.79 -51.93 21.22
C PRO A 652 2.20 -51.83 21.84
N VAL A 653 2.90 -50.72 21.59
CA VAL A 653 4.30 -50.55 21.93
C VAL A 653 4.58 -50.56 23.44
N VAL A 654 3.62 -50.13 24.28
CA VAL A 654 3.75 -50.18 25.72
C VAL A 654 3.71 -51.61 26.22
N ALA A 655 2.78 -52.42 25.69
CA ALA A 655 2.70 -53.82 26.01
C ALA A 655 3.98 -54.57 25.56
N THR A 656 4.51 -54.27 24.37
CA THR A 656 5.76 -54.83 23.84
C THR A 656 6.94 -54.45 24.69
N LEU A 657 7.11 -53.18 25.04
CA LEU A 657 8.20 -52.69 25.90
C LEU A 657 8.16 -53.35 27.29
N ALA A 658 6.96 -53.45 27.88
CA ALA A 658 6.84 -54.07 29.18
C ALA A 658 7.14 -55.58 29.17
N LYS A 659 6.80 -56.27 28.08
CA LYS A 659 7.06 -57.73 27.93
C LYS A 659 8.51 -58.01 27.56
N ASP A 660 9.03 -57.34 26.53
CA ASP A 660 10.33 -57.68 25.92
C ASP A 660 11.51 -56.99 26.56
N SER A 661 11.30 -55.85 27.23
CA SER A 661 12.35 -55.10 27.92
C SER A 661 11.86 -54.51 29.27
N PRO A 662 11.52 -55.40 30.27
CA PRO A 662 10.97 -54.95 31.58
C PRO A 662 11.88 -54.02 32.34
N SER A 663 13.20 -54.15 32.18
CA SER A 663 14.20 -53.27 32.80
C SER A 663 14.18 -51.85 32.24
N ALA A 664 14.07 -51.71 30.90
CA ALA A 664 13.95 -50.40 30.23
C ALA A 664 12.61 -49.76 30.57
N TYR A 665 11.50 -50.56 30.60
CA TYR A 665 10.18 -50.09 31.02
C TYR A 665 10.23 -49.42 32.42
N ARG A 666 10.84 -50.14 33.43
CA ARG A 666 10.98 -49.61 34.81
C ARG A 666 11.91 -48.40 34.87
N LYS A 667 13.04 -48.44 34.14
CA LYS A 667 13.96 -47.29 34.05
C LYS A 667 13.30 -46.05 33.50
N ALA A 668 12.35 -46.19 32.62
CA ALA A 668 11.56 -45.08 32.08
C ALA A 668 10.52 -44.52 33.07
N GLY A 669 10.40 -45.06 34.29
CA GLY A 669 9.48 -44.60 35.32
C GLY A 669 8.00 -44.81 34.99
N LEU A 670 7.70 -45.76 34.09
CA LEU A 670 6.31 -46.00 33.62
C LEU A 670 5.50 -46.77 34.69
N PRO A 671 4.15 -46.61 34.65
CA PRO A 671 3.25 -47.25 35.63
C PRO A 671 3.38 -48.78 35.61
N PRO A 672 3.19 -49.45 36.75
CA PRO A 672 3.34 -50.90 36.84
C PRO A 672 2.32 -51.63 35.95
N VAL A 673 2.76 -52.70 35.29
CA VAL A 673 1.94 -53.58 34.49
C VAL A 673 1.79 -54.97 35.14
N LEU A 674 0.67 -55.64 34.96
CA LEU A 674 0.39 -56.98 35.43
C LEU A 674 0.84 -58.03 34.40
N SER A 675 1.44 -59.11 34.87
CA SER A 675 2.00 -60.16 34.00
C SER A 675 0.97 -60.91 33.16
N SER A 676 -0.25 -61.00 33.64
CA SER A 676 -1.37 -61.58 32.87
C SER A 676 -2.69 -60.91 33.25
N ILE A 677 -3.47 -60.50 32.26
CA ILE A 677 -4.75 -59.85 32.47
C ILE A 677 -5.78 -60.41 31.44
N THR A 678 -6.88 -60.93 31.94
CA THR A 678 -8.01 -61.30 31.09
C THR A 678 -8.76 -60.02 30.63
N SER A 679 -9.44 -60.09 29.50
CA SER A 679 -10.20 -58.93 28.95
C SER A 679 -11.22 -58.35 29.94
N THR A 680 -11.87 -59.20 30.70
CA THR A 680 -12.85 -58.84 31.74
C THR A 680 -12.16 -58.16 32.95
N ALA A 681 -10.98 -58.67 33.38
CA ALA A 681 -10.22 -58.08 34.45
C ALA A 681 -9.62 -56.69 34.06
N ALA A 682 -9.23 -56.52 32.80
CA ALA A 682 -8.69 -55.27 32.31
C ALA A 682 -9.60 -54.09 32.54
N ARG A 683 -10.92 -54.24 32.30
CA ARG A 683 -11.90 -53.19 32.52
C ARG A 683 -12.02 -52.73 33.97
N ARG A 684 -11.80 -53.65 34.93
CA ARG A 684 -11.85 -53.35 36.39
C ARG A 684 -10.68 -52.54 36.85
N LEU A 685 -9.59 -52.42 36.06
CA LEU A 685 -8.44 -51.56 36.35
C LEU A 685 -8.67 -50.06 36.15
N LEU A 686 -9.75 -49.68 35.51
CA LEU A 686 -10.14 -48.29 35.30
C LEU A 686 -10.76 -47.71 36.60
N THR A 687 -9.95 -47.42 37.57
CA THR A 687 -10.36 -46.94 38.90
C THR A 687 -10.18 -45.43 39.10
N ASN A 688 -9.35 -44.75 38.30
CA ASN A 688 -9.20 -43.30 38.37
C ASN A 688 -10.26 -42.61 37.50
N PRO A 689 -11.14 -41.76 38.05
CA PRO A 689 -12.28 -41.19 37.32
C PRO A 689 -11.85 -40.29 36.15
N VAL A 690 -10.75 -39.53 36.27
CA VAL A 690 -10.25 -38.61 35.24
C VAL A 690 -9.74 -39.39 34.05
N ILE A 691 -8.84 -40.35 34.26
CA ILE A 691 -8.27 -41.21 33.21
C ILE A 691 -9.39 -42.04 32.59
N THR A 692 -10.31 -42.61 33.40
CA THR A 692 -11.45 -43.43 32.92
C THR A 692 -12.38 -42.60 32.06
N GLY A 693 -12.77 -41.41 32.50
CA GLY A 693 -13.64 -40.50 31.75
C GLY A 693 -13.04 -40.15 30.39
N PHE A 694 -11.76 -39.80 30.37
CA PHE A 694 -11.04 -39.54 29.16
C PHE A 694 -10.94 -40.75 28.24
N TYR A 695 -10.48 -41.89 28.76
CA TYR A 695 -10.31 -43.11 28.01
C TYR A 695 -11.62 -43.59 27.34
N LEU A 696 -12.74 -43.49 28.06
CA LEU A 696 -14.05 -43.90 27.56
C LEU A 696 -14.74 -42.80 26.73
N GLY A 697 -14.17 -41.61 26.60
CA GLY A 697 -14.78 -40.47 25.91
C GLY A 697 -16.10 -40.02 26.56
N GLY A 698 -16.18 -40.08 27.89
CA GLY A 698 -17.39 -39.75 28.66
C GLY A 698 -18.50 -40.80 28.63
N GLY A 699 -18.34 -41.85 27.80
CA GLY A 699 -19.31 -42.97 27.71
C GLY A 699 -18.97 -44.13 28.67
N ILE A 700 -20.00 -44.77 29.22
CA ILE A 700 -19.83 -45.94 30.14
C ILE A 700 -20.24 -47.27 29.51
N SER A 701 -20.65 -47.28 28.23
CA SER A 701 -21.16 -48.49 27.54
C SER A 701 -20.03 -49.46 27.17
N SER A 702 -20.37 -50.69 26.85
CA SER A 702 -19.45 -51.65 26.29
C SER A 702 -18.91 -51.24 24.91
N ALA A 703 -19.71 -50.54 24.15
CA ALA A 703 -19.29 -49.97 22.86
C ALA A 703 -18.22 -48.91 23.06
N SER A 704 -18.34 -47.98 24.06
CA SER A 704 -17.33 -47.00 24.42
C SER A 704 -16.02 -47.67 24.85
N TYR A 705 -16.08 -48.76 25.62
CA TYR A 705 -14.89 -49.51 26.00
C TYR A 705 -14.20 -50.16 24.80
N THR A 706 -14.97 -50.78 23.91
CA THR A 706 -14.41 -51.40 22.69
C THR A 706 -13.73 -50.35 21.80
N ALA A 707 -14.33 -49.18 21.63
CA ALA A 707 -13.75 -48.07 20.90
C ALA A 707 -12.46 -47.59 21.55
N ALA A 708 -12.44 -47.45 22.88
CA ALA A 708 -11.27 -47.03 23.65
C ALA A 708 -10.11 -48.05 23.55
N VAL A 709 -10.43 -49.34 23.65
CA VAL A 709 -9.43 -50.43 23.46
C VAL A 709 -8.81 -50.36 22.06
N LYS A 710 -9.62 -50.11 21.05
CA LYS A 710 -9.11 -49.95 19.68
C LYS A 710 -8.21 -48.73 19.54
N ARG A 711 -8.49 -47.67 20.27
CA ARG A 711 -7.76 -46.41 20.20
C ARG A 711 -6.49 -46.44 21.05
N TYR A 712 -6.61 -46.71 22.32
CA TYR A 712 -5.52 -46.60 23.31
C TYR A 712 -4.91 -47.92 23.76
N GLY A 713 -5.50 -48.98 23.33
CA GLY A 713 -5.18 -50.33 23.82
C GLY A 713 -5.92 -50.69 25.11
N ARG A 714 -5.85 -51.95 25.52
CA ARG A 714 -6.44 -52.44 26.80
C ARG A 714 -5.61 -51.93 27.98
N PRO A 715 -6.20 -51.66 29.16
CA PRO A 715 -5.46 -51.39 30.37
C PRO A 715 -4.50 -52.55 30.74
N LEU A 716 -3.26 -52.20 31.09
CA LEU A 716 -2.21 -53.16 31.45
C LEU A 716 -1.97 -53.26 32.96
N GLY A 717 -2.36 -52.29 33.73
CA GLY A 717 -2.19 -52.18 35.17
C GLY A 717 -3.13 -51.15 35.79
N PRO A 718 -3.18 -51.08 37.14
CA PRO A 718 -3.95 -50.04 37.83
C PRO A 718 -3.27 -48.69 37.66
N PRO A 719 -4.01 -47.57 37.83
CA PRO A 719 -3.42 -46.27 37.89
C PRO A 719 -2.42 -46.12 39.08
N SER A 720 -1.28 -45.55 38.87
CA SER A 720 -0.27 -45.27 39.88
C SER A 720 -0.10 -43.75 40.06
N ARG A 721 0.29 -43.32 41.26
CA ARG A 721 0.49 -41.93 41.63
C ARG A 721 1.82 -41.44 41.02
N LEU A 722 1.80 -40.29 40.43
CA LEU A 722 2.99 -39.58 39.92
C LEU A 722 3.71 -38.85 41.04
N PRO A 723 5.05 -38.69 40.99
CA PRO A 723 5.83 -37.91 41.98
C PRO A 723 5.33 -36.49 42.19
N GLY A 724 4.77 -35.85 41.12
CA GLY A 724 4.21 -34.49 41.18
C GLY A 724 2.74 -34.40 41.58
N GLY A 725 2.10 -35.49 42.04
CA GLY A 725 0.73 -35.48 42.59
C GLY A 725 -0.29 -35.81 41.52
N GLY A 726 -0.34 -36.35 40.58
CA GLY A 726 -1.36 -36.87 39.60
C GLY A 726 -1.38 -38.38 39.56
N PHE A 727 -1.96 -38.90 38.49
CA PHE A 727 -2.04 -40.36 38.26
C PHE A 727 -1.60 -40.70 36.83
N ALA A 728 -0.95 -41.82 36.66
CA ALA A 728 -0.64 -42.40 35.34
C ALA A 728 -1.18 -43.84 35.26
N GLN A 729 -1.62 -44.24 34.07
CA GLN A 729 -2.05 -45.64 33.83
C GLN A 729 -1.53 -46.14 32.48
N ALA A 730 -0.99 -47.35 32.50
CA ALA A 730 -0.51 -48.01 31.30
C ALA A 730 -1.62 -48.69 30.55
N PHE A 731 -1.68 -48.47 29.25
CA PHE A 731 -2.50 -49.13 28.25
C PHE A 731 -1.59 -49.78 27.20
N ALA A 732 -2.11 -50.68 26.41
CA ALA A 732 -1.27 -51.42 25.46
C ALA A 732 -0.55 -50.53 24.44
N ASN A 733 -1.20 -49.42 24.00
CA ASN A 733 -0.70 -48.53 22.96
C ASN A 733 -0.04 -47.24 23.51
N VAL A 734 -0.49 -46.77 24.69
CA VAL A 734 -0.09 -45.51 25.30
C VAL A 734 -0.01 -45.61 26.82
N VAL A 735 0.66 -44.69 27.48
CA VAL A 735 0.53 -44.43 28.91
C VAL A 735 -0.18 -43.12 29.09
N LEU A 736 -1.33 -43.08 29.75
CA LEU A 736 -2.11 -41.89 29.98
C LEU A 736 -1.77 -41.28 31.36
N ASP A 737 -1.40 -40.00 31.39
CA ASP A 737 -1.10 -39.20 32.56
C ASP A 737 -2.21 -38.17 32.80
N ALA A 738 -2.73 -38.14 34.03
CA ALA A 738 -3.63 -37.12 34.57
C ALA A 738 -2.88 -36.28 35.62
N PRO A 739 -2.45 -35.06 35.35
CA PRO A 739 -1.75 -34.23 36.31
C PRO A 739 -2.66 -33.86 37.50
N ALA A 740 -2.03 -33.39 38.60
CA ALA A 740 -2.71 -33.10 39.86
C ALA A 740 -3.86 -32.06 39.71
N ASN A 741 -3.74 -31.15 38.75
CA ASN A 741 -4.79 -30.14 38.45
C ASN A 741 -6.05 -30.72 37.76
N GLY A 742 -6.00 -31.97 37.31
CA GLY A 742 -7.15 -32.65 36.69
C GLY A 742 -7.72 -32.08 35.40
N ARG A 743 -7.04 -31.09 34.81
CA ARG A 743 -7.59 -30.33 33.66
C ARG A 743 -7.34 -30.97 32.31
N SER A 744 -6.31 -31.80 32.17
CA SER A 744 -5.98 -32.44 30.89
C SER A 744 -5.38 -33.82 31.10
N VAL A 745 -5.71 -34.79 30.23
CA VAL A 745 -5.08 -36.11 30.17
C VAL A 745 -4.23 -36.14 28.91
N HIS A 746 -2.97 -36.53 29.03
CA HIS A 746 -2.05 -36.67 27.90
C HIS A 746 -1.27 -37.97 27.99
N ALA A 747 -0.61 -38.37 26.89
CA ALA A 747 0.24 -39.55 26.91
C ALA A 747 1.64 -39.21 27.46
N ALA A 748 2.16 -40.04 28.31
CA ALA A 748 3.57 -39.93 28.77
C ALA A 748 4.52 -40.14 27.59
N THR A 749 5.66 -39.43 27.61
CA THR A 749 6.71 -39.59 26.60
C THR A 749 7.40 -40.97 26.72
N ILE A 750 7.15 -41.84 25.74
CA ILE A 750 7.67 -43.21 25.71
C ILE A 750 8.69 -43.45 24.59
N ALA A 751 8.71 -42.60 23.57
CA ALA A 751 9.58 -42.77 22.39
C ALA A 751 11.08 -42.98 22.72
N PRO A 752 11.72 -42.23 23.65
CA PRO A 752 13.10 -42.45 24.02
C PRO A 752 13.36 -43.84 24.62
N ALA A 753 12.40 -44.36 25.43
CA ALA A 753 12.52 -45.69 26.05
C ALA A 753 12.39 -46.81 24.99
N LEU A 754 11.49 -46.63 24.03
CA LEU A 754 11.29 -47.58 22.91
C LEU A 754 12.55 -47.70 22.04
N LEU A 755 13.16 -46.58 21.73
CA LEU A 755 14.38 -46.51 20.93
C LEU A 755 15.59 -47.09 21.70
N ALA A 756 15.77 -46.71 22.99
CA ALA A 756 16.86 -47.21 23.82
C ALA A 756 16.77 -48.71 24.11
N ALA A 757 15.55 -49.26 24.18
CA ALA A 757 15.30 -50.68 24.37
C ALA A 757 15.40 -51.51 23.11
N GLY A 758 15.59 -50.90 21.94
CA GLY A 758 15.58 -51.58 20.66
C GLY A 758 14.23 -52.18 20.26
N VAL A 759 13.13 -51.75 20.89
CA VAL A 759 11.76 -52.15 20.51
C VAL A 759 11.36 -51.51 19.21
N LEU A 760 11.91 -50.34 18.94
CA LEU A 760 11.74 -49.60 17.68
C LEU A 760 13.11 -49.37 17.02
N HIS A 761 13.18 -49.74 15.74
CA HIS A 761 14.34 -49.48 14.89
C HIS A 761 13.95 -48.49 13.80
N LEU A 762 14.45 -47.28 13.90
CA LEU A 762 14.26 -46.27 12.88
C LEU A 762 15.42 -46.27 11.87
N PRO A 763 15.17 -46.18 10.59
CA PRO A 763 16.24 -46.04 9.59
C PRO A 763 17.00 -44.74 9.80
N ALA A 764 18.26 -44.73 9.33
CA ALA A 764 19.12 -43.54 9.41
C ALA A 764 18.42 -42.33 8.74
N GLY A 765 18.40 -41.21 9.42
CA GLY A 765 17.75 -39.98 8.96
C GLY A 765 16.22 -39.89 9.20
N ALA A 766 15.60 -40.96 9.76
CA ALA A 766 14.18 -40.89 10.12
C ALA A 766 13.86 -39.84 11.21
N THR A 767 14.80 -39.67 12.13
CA THR A 767 14.69 -38.69 13.24
C THR A 767 15.29 -37.33 12.90
N VAL A 768 15.73 -37.09 11.66
CA VAL A 768 16.18 -35.78 11.21
C VAL A 768 14.94 -34.96 10.86
N PRO A 769 14.66 -33.86 11.58
CA PRO A 769 13.54 -33.00 11.30
C PRO A 769 13.59 -32.43 9.87
N GLN A 770 12.43 -32.14 9.33
CA GLN A 770 12.26 -31.54 8.01
C GLN A 770 12.09 -30.04 8.19
N SER A 771 12.50 -29.27 7.19
CA SER A 771 12.07 -27.89 7.06
C SER A 771 10.56 -27.84 6.80
N PRO A 772 9.86 -26.79 7.24
CA PRO A 772 8.46 -26.63 6.92
C PRO A 772 8.24 -26.65 5.40
N PRO A 773 7.17 -27.29 4.91
CA PRO A 773 6.83 -27.21 3.51
C PRO A 773 6.58 -25.73 3.14
N PRO A 774 6.89 -25.31 1.90
CA PRO A 774 6.60 -23.96 1.46
C PRO A 774 5.10 -23.70 1.62
N LEU A 775 4.75 -22.73 2.45
CA LEU A 775 3.39 -22.23 2.56
C LEU A 775 3.13 -21.37 1.31
N PRO A 776 2.01 -21.51 0.61
CA PRO A 776 1.67 -20.60 -0.44
C PRO A 776 1.54 -19.19 0.18
N LEU A 777 2.38 -18.28 -0.26
CA LEU A 777 2.29 -16.87 0.06
C LEU A 777 0.85 -16.41 -0.22
N GLY A 778 0.14 -15.89 0.77
CA GLY A 778 -1.25 -15.43 0.62
C GLY A 778 -2.34 -16.35 1.21
N GLN A 779 -2.04 -17.57 1.67
CA GLN A 779 -3.06 -18.41 2.32
C GLN A 779 -3.47 -17.91 3.71
N TYR A 780 -2.74 -16.97 4.29
CA TYR A 780 -2.94 -16.45 5.64
C TYR A 780 -3.21 -14.93 5.71
N SER A 781 -3.55 -14.31 4.58
CA SER A 781 -3.99 -12.93 4.63
C SER A 781 -5.44 -12.86 5.11
N SER A 782 -5.76 -11.99 6.05
CA SER A 782 -7.15 -11.68 6.44
C SER A 782 -7.96 -11.14 5.26
N TYR A 783 -7.32 -10.73 4.17
CA TYR A 783 -7.94 -10.57 2.86
C TYR A 783 -8.60 -11.87 2.36
N SER A 784 -8.10 -13.04 2.73
CA SER A 784 -8.73 -14.32 2.34
C SER A 784 -10.04 -14.60 3.07
N SER A 785 -10.30 -13.99 4.22
CA SER A 785 -11.61 -14.10 4.90
C SER A 785 -12.69 -13.23 4.26
N LEU A 786 -12.30 -12.15 3.57
CA LEU A 786 -13.21 -11.32 2.76
C LEU A 786 -13.24 -11.76 1.29
N ALA A 787 -12.15 -12.31 0.80
CA ALA A 787 -12.02 -12.91 -0.52
C ALA A 787 -12.21 -14.42 -0.45
N GLY A 788 -13.34 -14.87 0.14
CA GLY A 788 -13.68 -16.29 0.17
C GLY A 788 -13.41 -16.95 -1.17
N SER A 789 -12.34 -17.74 -1.25
CA SER A 789 -11.93 -18.52 -2.42
C SER A 789 -11.72 -17.68 -3.70
N LEU A 790 -10.81 -16.71 -3.69
CA LEU A 790 -10.28 -16.19 -4.95
C LEU A 790 -9.58 -17.35 -5.68
N PRO A 791 -9.91 -17.61 -6.95
CA PRO A 791 -9.22 -18.64 -7.71
C PRO A 791 -7.72 -18.31 -7.76
N VAL A 792 -6.87 -19.33 -7.65
CA VAL A 792 -5.43 -19.17 -7.85
C VAL A 792 -5.22 -18.77 -9.31
N TYR A 793 -5.02 -17.49 -9.55
CA TYR A 793 -4.81 -16.98 -10.89
C TYR A 793 -3.42 -17.35 -11.40
N GLN A 794 -3.36 -17.74 -12.66
CA GLN A 794 -2.08 -17.88 -13.33
C GLN A 794 -1.48 -16.49 -13.57
N PRO A 795 -0.14 -16.36 -13.57
CA PRO A 795 0.52 -15.08 -13.83
C PRO A 795 -0.04 -14.40 -15.09
N ALA A 796 -0.46 -13.15 -14.94
CA ALA A 796 -1.07 -12.41 -16.04
C ALA A 796 -0.02 -12.03 -17.09
N PRO A 797 -0.11 -12.52 -18.34
CA PRO A 797 0.81 -12.12 -19.39
C PRO A 797 0.63 -10.64 -19.72
N LEU A 798 1.73 -9.90 -19.73
CA LEU A 798 1.77 -8.47 -20.10
C LEU A 798 1.59 -8.22 -21.59
N LYS A 799 1.77 -9.25 -22.41
CA LYS A 799 1.67 -9.16 -23.86
C LYS A 799 0.36 -8.54 -24.33
N PRO A 800 -0.84 -8.98 -23.86
CA PRO A 800 -2.10 -8.36 -24.26
C PRO A 800 -2.21 -6.88 -23.90
N PHE A 801 -1.73 -6.47 -22.73
CA PHE A 801 -1.72 -5.07 -22.33
C PHE A 801 -0.86 -4.22 -23.29
N ILE A 802 0.37 -4.68 -23.62
CA ILE A 802 1.28 -3.99 -24.53
C ILE A 802 0.69 -3.91 -25.94
N GLU A 803 0.06 -5.00 -26.41
CA GLU A 803 -0.59 -5.05 -27.71
C GLU A 803 -1.79 -4.11 -27.78
N THR A 804 -2.64 -4.08 -26.73
CA THR A 804 -3.80 -3.19 -26.65
C THR A 804 -3.37 -1.71 -26.56
N LEU A 805 -2.35 -1.42 -25.74
CA LEU A 805 -1.76 -0.07 -25.66
C LEU A 805 -1.14 0.34 -27.01
N GLY A 806 -0.41 -0.55 -27.65
CA GLY A 806 0.18 -0.32 -28.98
C GLY A 806 -0.88 -0.06 -30.04
N ALA A 807 -1.94 -0.86 -30.07
CA ALA A 807 -3.08 -0.68 -30.98
C ALA A 807 -3.83 0.64 -30.73
N ALA A 808 -4.03 1.00 -29.46
CA ALA A 808 -4.64 2.26 -29.07
C ALA A 808 -3.81 3.47 -29.52
N LEU A 809 -2.49 3.43 -29.31
CA LEU A 809 -1.57 4.49 -29.75
C LEU A 809 -1.50 4.61 -31.28
N LEU A 810 -1.49 3.51 -32.01
CA LEU A 810 -1.51 3.49 -33.47
C LEU A 810 -2.86 3.99 -34.00
N GLY A 811 -3.97 3.53 -33.45
CA GLY A 811 -5.31 4.00 -33.79
C GLY A 811 -5.49 5.50 -33.53
N TYR A 812 -4.97 5.98 -32.41
CA TYR A 812 -4.93 7.39 -32.07
C TYR A 812 -4.07 8.19 -33.05
N GLY A 813 -2.87 7.73 -33.37
CA GLY A 813 -1.99 8.37 -34.38
C GLY A 813 -2.67 8.47 -35.72
N PHE A 814 -3.36 7.41 -36.18
CA PHE A 814 -4.16 7.40 -37.42
C PHE A 814 -5.32 8.41 -37.37
N LEU A 815 -6.06 8.46 -36.23
CA LEU A 815 -7.18 9.42 -36.07
C LEU A 815 -6.67 10.87 -36.12
N VAL A 816 -5.55 11.18 -35.44
CA VAL A 816 -4.92 12.52 -35.48
C VAL A 816 -4.49 12.87 -36.93
N ALA A 817 -3.85 11.92 -37.64
CA ALA A 817 -3.45 12.11 -39.02
C ALA A 817 -4.66 12.35 -39.94
N LEU A 818 -5.76 11.62 -39.75
CA LEU A 818 -7.00 11.74 -40.51
C LEU A 818 -7.72 13.09 -40.27
N VAL A 819 -7.74 13.56 -39.04
CA VAL A 819 -8.27 14.87 -38.66
C VAL A 819 -7.40 16.00 -39.24
N ALA A 820 -6.07 15.85 -39.13
CA ALA A 820 -5.14 16.82 -39.73
C ALA A 820 -5.27 16.92 -41.26
N THR A 821 -5.38 15.77 -41.96
CA THR A 821 -5.55 15.74 -43.40
C THR A 821 -6.89 16.28 -43.87
N ARG A 822 -8.02 16.00 -43.14
CA ARG A 822 -9.34 16.58 -43.46
C ARG A 822 -9.36 18.10 -43.30
N ARG A 823 -8.62 18.63 -42.32
CA ARG A 823 -8.51 20.06 -42.08
C ARG A 823 -7.72 20.78 -43.19
N THR A 824 -6.57 20.25 -43.58
CA THR A 824 -5.80 20.82 -44.70
C THR A 824 -6.56 20.78 -46.01
N ARG A 825 -7.44 19.80 -46.21
CA ARG A 825 -8.34 19.73 -47.38
C ARG A 825 -9.42 20.77 -47.31
N ARG A 826 -10.01 21.05 -46.14
CA ARG A 826 -11.03 22.10 -45.96
C ARG A 826 -10.44 23.52 -46.12
N GLU A 827 -9.27 23.76 -45.58
CA GLU A 827 -8.56 25.03 -45.72
C GLU A 827 -8.18 25.29 -47.18
N ARG A 828 -7.72 24.27 -47.95
CA ARG A 828 -7.49 24.39 -49.40
C ARG A 828 -8.78 24.61 -50.25
N VAL A 829 -9.90 24.06 -49.83
CA VAL A 829 -11.19 24.27 -50.50
C VAL A 829 -11.74 25.68 -50.20
N GLN A 830 -11.52 26.23 -49.03
CA GLN A 830 -11.90 27.61 -48.72
C GLN A 830 -11.02 28.64 -49.43
N ASP A 831 -9.72 28.35 -49.58
CA ASP A 831 -8.79 29.23 -50.35
C ASP A 831 -8.97 29.14 -51.86
N SER A 832 -9.61 28.08 -52.36
CA SER A 832 -9.87 27.87 -53.79
C SER A 832 -11.22 28.40 -54.30
N TRP A 833 -12.00 29.10 -53.47
CA TRP A 833 -13.26 29.77 -53.91
C TRP A 833 -12.94 31.19 -54.34
N PRO A 834 -12.94 31.47 -55.69
CA PRO A 834 -12.82 32.85 -56.18
C PRO A 834 -14.17 33.54 -56.12
N GLY A 835 -14.60 33.95 -54.94
CA GLY A 835 -15.91 34.57 -54.74
C GLY A 835 -15.81 35.96 -54.14
N ARG A 836 -15.01 36.83 -54.76
CA ARG A 836 -15.27 38.27 -54.67
C ARG A 836 -16.13 38.68 -55.84
N LEU A 837 -17.42 38.49 -55.73
CA LEU A 837 -18.35 39.35 -56.42
C LEU A 837 -18.28 40.72 -55.77
N GLY A 838 -17.76 41.66 -56.55
CA GLY A 838 -17.54 43.05 -56.16
C GLY A 838 -18.88 43.72 -55.81
N ASP A 839 -18.94 44.29 -54.64
CA ASP A 839 -19.92 45.35 -54.32
C ASP A 839 -19.41 46.67 -54.88
N ARG A 840 -19.58 46.83 -56.21
CA ARG A 840 -19.63 48.17 -56.82
C ARG A 840 -21.00 48.70 -56.51
N ARG A 841 -21.20 49.44 -55.48
CA ARG A 841 -22.25 50.46 -55.34
C ARG A 841 -21.63 51.87 -55.40
N GLY A 842 -22.06 52.49 -56.43
CA GLY A 842 -21.76 53.78 -56.95
C GLY A 842 -21.64 54.91 -55.96
N GLU A 843 -20.61 55.64 -56.14
CA GLU A 843 -20.57 57.08 -56.01
C GLU A 843 -21.42 57.68 -57.10
N ASP A 844 -22.51 58.25 -56.67
CA ASP A 844 -23.14 59.37 -57.49
C ASP A 844 -23.98 60.22 -56.54
N GLY A 845 -23.56 61.46 -56.40
CA GLY A 845 -24.41 62.63 -56.46
C GLY A 845 -24.92 63.23 -55.12
N ARG A 846 -24.27 64.22 -54.75
CA ARG A 846 -24.65 65.51 -54.05
C ARG A 846 -24.32 65.58 -52.55
#